data_77ce9163c9a7ce65ee525ae3d88b5b9d
#
_entry.id   77ce9163c9a7ce65ee525ae3d88b5b9d
#
_cell.length_a   1.000
_cell.length_b   1.000
_cell.length_c   1.000
_cell.angle_alpha   90.00
_cell.angle_beta   90.00
_cell.angle_gamma   90.00
#
_symmetry.space_group_name_H-M   'P 1'
#
loop_
_entity.id
_entity.type
_entity.pdbx_description
1 polymer ?
#
loop_
_entity_poly.entity_id
_entity_poly.type
_entity_poly.pdbx_seq_one_letter_code
_entity_poly.pdbx_strand_id
1 'polypeptide(L)'
;MRILTRYILGEILSHTLIGCALFTFILFMPQLPRILEVVVRNSSTFSDMMQIFLFTLPNLFRVTIPMAVLVGILLGLSRLAADSEVVAMRASGLGIGYFVRVASIVAVGGTLLGLVNSLYLAPRANQAILAMQETLGTQQASYEIQPRVFYEDFKDAVLYVQDVRSGTGASNWRQVFMADVTDPANPIVTTAASATVVSDSTQELLMRLRDGARHETVAGNPQQYNISTFNITDLPLSLGQQNDVHLGRMDTAIYALPMPALLAHIHGPQGKRYLIELYNRFSFPAACLVLMLVGVPLGVSSRRGGKSSGFVFTVLLVFIYYFLSSTGIALGRQNKLPVFLAVWSANLSFAAVGIFLLWQMAAGGRVLGAILEWAARLGKFRPAKGQSNGFALAGLLEKLQPRPQRVKARSVFPRILDEYVLREFVNTFLLVLSAFVLLLLVFTFFDLVGDILRNHIALAIVGEYLINLTPSMIYQIAPLAVLIAVLVTFGVLNRNSEIVAMKATGISLYRLVVPILSIAAILALSLFLFDQFYLPQANRRQEALRSVIKGRPPQTFLHPEQKWIFGQRPRPGEPEKIFYYQFFDPDANEFANISVFEFDPASFNLTRRIFARRAVWDPLTSSWRFENGWMRDIQGANVTAYKTFARAGFPEIHVLPDYFKKEALQSQEMNFGQLRRYIRDLGQSGFDTMRLRVALWNKLTYPLVAVVMAMLAIPFALSMGRRGSLTGIAVAIGVALTYWVVNGLFDAMGSVNYLPAALAAWSSIV
;
A
#
# COMPACT_ATOMS: atom_id res chain seq x y z
N MET A 1 -35.32 -4.82 -34.55
CA MET A 1 -35.00 -4.87 -33.10
C MET A 1 -33.67 -5.59 -32.78
N ARG A 2 -33.32 -6.71 -33.39
CA ARG A 2 -32.04 -7.43 -33.11
C ARG A 2 -30.78 -6.58 -33.34
N ILE A 3 -30.74 -5.77 -34.40
CA ILE A 3 -29.56 -4.93 -34.72
C ILE A 3 -29.36 -3.86 -33.66
N LEU A 4 -30.41 -3.17 -33.26
CA LEU A 4 -30.34 -2.11 -32.25
C LEU A 4 -29.98 -2.64 -30.84
N THR A 5 -30.52 -3.82 -30.49
CA THR A 5 -30.14 -4.50 -29.23
C THR A 5 -28.66 -4.81 -29.22
N ARG A 6 -28.13 -5.37 -30.33
CA ARG A 6 -26.69 -5.70 -30.43
C ARG A 6 -25.80 -4.47 -30.40
N TYR A 7 -26.26 -3.35 -30.97
CA TYR A 7 -25.55 -2.07 -30.94
C TYR A 7 -25.43 -1.53 -29.51
N ILE A 8 -26.57 -1.37 -28.80
CA ILE A 8 -26.60 -0.86 -27.44
C ILE A 8 -25.83 -1.81 -26.48
N LEU A 9 -26.03 -3.13 -26.65
CA LEU A 9 -25.32 -4.15 -25.86
C LEU A 9 -23.81 -4.05 -26.06
N GLY A 10 -23.35 -3.90 -27.31
CA GLY A 10 -21.93 -3.73 -27.63
C GLY A 10 -21.32 -2.49 -26.99
N GLU A 11 -22.08 -1.38 -26.98
CA GLU A 11 -21.65 -0.13 -26.35
C GLU A 11 -21.54 -0.26 -24.81
N ILE A 12 -22.54 -0.85 -24.15
CA ILE A 12 -22.50 -1.08 -22.70
C ILE A 12 -21.39 -2.06 -22.34
N LEU A 13 -21.26 -3.18 -23.08
CA LEU A 13 -20.30 -4.23 -22.79
C LEU A 13 -18.85 -3.75 -22.96
N SER A 14 -18.57 -2.96 -23.99
CA SER A 14 -17.22 -2.40 -24.20
C SER A 14 -16.80 -1.49 -23.05
N HIS A 15 -17.69 -0.62 -22.58
CA HIS A 15 -17.41 0.24 -21.43
C HIS A 15 -17.34 -0.54 -20.10
N THR A 16 -18.13 -1.63 -19.97
CA THR A 16 -18.05 -2.54 -18.79
C THR A 16 -16.71 -3.24 -18.73
N LEU A 17 -16.23 -3.80 -19.84
CA LEU A 17 -14.93 -4.50 -19.88
C LEU A 17 -13.76 -3.57 -19.55
N ILE A 18 -13.77 -2.35 -20.11
CA ILE A 18 -12.75 -1.36 -19.84
C ILE A 18 -12.82 -0.89 -18.38
N GLY A 19 -14.02 -0.65 -17.87
CA GLY A 19 -14.22 -0.32 -16.47
C GLY A 19 -13.72 -1.43 -15.54
N CYS A 20 -13.98 -2.69 -15.86
CA CYS A 20 -13.48 -3.83 -15.10
C CYS A 20 -11.94 -3.88 -15.10
N ALA A 21 -11.32 -3.75 -16.26
CA ALA A 21 -9.86 -3.74 -16.37
C ALA A 21 -9.24 -2.56 -15.59
N LEU A 22 -9.83 -1.36 -15.73
CA LEU A 22 -9.35 -0.15 -15.07
C LEU A 22 -9.44 -0.26 -13.54
N PHE A 23 -10.61 -0.62 -13.01
CA PHE A 23 -10.78 -0.75 -11.55
C PHE A 23 -9.93 -1.87 -10.97
N THR A 24 -9.86 -3.01 -11.66
CA THR A 24 -8.99 -4.11 -11.22
C THR A 24 -7.54 -3.68 -11.18
N PHE A 25 -7.06 -2.97 -12.20
CA PHE A 25 -5.69 -2.45 -12.25
C PHE A 25 -5.42 -1.47 -11.09
N ILE A 26 -6.33 -0.51 -10.85
CA ILE A 26 -6.15 0.51 -9.78
C ILE A 26 -6.09 -0.16 -8.41
N LEU A 27 -6.97 -1.13 -8.14
CA LEU A 27 -7.01 -1.84 -6.86
C LEU A 27 -5.87 -2.85 -6.69
N PHE A 28 -5.34 -3.35 -7.78
CA PHE A 28 -4.22 -4.28 -7.80
C PHE A 28 -2.87 -3.57 -7.58
N MET A 29 -2.72 -2.34 -8.08
CA MET A 29 -1.47 -1.58 -8.05
C MET A 29 -0.81 -1.48 -6.65
N PRO A 30 -1.53 -1.19 -5.55
CA PRO A 30 -0.93 -1.14 -4.22
C PRO A 30 -0.48 -2.51 -3.66
N GLN A 31 -0.97 -3.61 -4.22
CA GLN A 31 -0.63 -4.97 -3.77
C GLN A 31 0.61 -5.53 -4.49
N LEU A 32 0.90 -5.02 -5.69
CA LEU A 32 1.97 -5.51 -6.54
C LEU A 32 3.36 -5.51 -5.87
N PRO A 33 3.82 -4.42 -5.22
CA PRO A 33 5.13 -4.42 -4.56
C PRO A 33 5.26 -5.50 -3.48
N ARG A 34 4.19 -5.73 -2.70
CA ARG A 34 4.17 -6.76 -1.66
C ARG A 34 4.29 -8.17 -2.24
N ILE A 35 3.58 -8.43 -3.34
CA ILE A 35 3.64 -9.75 -4.02
C ILE A 35 5.04 -9.99 -4.55
N LEU A 36 5.63 -9.00 -5.22
CA LEU A 36 6.96 -9.10 -5.81
C LEU A 36 8.04 -9.26 -4.73
N GLU A 37 7.93 -8.55 -3.60
CA GLU A 37 8.82 -8.72 -2.47
C GLU A 37 8.80 -10.16 -1.93
N VAL A 38 7.62 -10.73 -1.71
CA VAL A 38 7.46 -12.12 -1.23
C VAL A 38 8.09 -13.10 -2.21
N VAL A 39 7.90 -12.92 -3.51
CA VAL A 39 8.44 -13.80 -4.55
C VAL A 39 9.96 -13.75 -4.63
N VAL A 40 10.54 -12.56 -4.66
CA VAL A 40 12.01 -12.39 -4.76
C VAL A 40 12.67 -12.86 -3.47
N ARG A 41 12.07 -12.56 -2.33
CA ARG A 41 12.57 -12.95 -1.01
C ARG A 41 12.71 -14.46 -0.86
N ASN A 42 11.77 -15.22 -1.42
CA ASN A 42 11.77 -16.68 -1.31
C ASN A 42 12.48 -17.38 -2.48
N SER A 43 13.21 -16.66 -3.32
CA SER A 43 13.84 -17.20 -4.55
C SER A 43 12.85 -18.00 -5.40
N SER A 44 11.57 -17.59 -5.38
CA SER A 44 10.48 -18.31 -6.03
C SER A 44 10.59 -18.21 -7.55
N THR A 45 10.06 -19.22 -8.23
CA THR A 45 10.07 -19.28 -9.69
C THR A 45 9.13 -18.20 -10.28
N PHE A 46 9.38 -17.75 -11.50
CA PHE A 46 8.44 -16.85 -12.22
C PHE A 46 7.02 -17.43 -12.30
N SER A 47 6.89 -18.75 -12.33
CA SER A 47 5.60 -19.45 -12.25
C SER A 47 4.84 -19.15 -10.97
N ASP A 48 5.54 -19.14 -9.80
CA ASP A 48 4.94 -18.89 -8.49
C ASP A 48 4.46 -17.44 -8.40
N MET A 49 5.23 -16.50 -8.95
CA MET A 49 4.84 -15.11 -9.08
C MET A 49 3.53 -14.98 -9.88
N MET A 50 3.44 -15.62 -11.03
CA MET A 50 2.26 -15.58 -11.87
C MET A 50 1.05 -16.23 -11.19
N GLN A 51 1.26 -17.29 -10.39
CA GLN A 51 0.20 -17.94 -9.62
C GLN A 51 -0.32 -17.00 -8.51
N ILE A 52 0.55 -16.36 -7.72
CA ILE A 52 0.12 -15.39 -6.69
C ILE A 52 -0.67 -14.25 -7.34
N PHE A 53 -0.16 -13.74 -8.46
CA PHE A 53 -0.83 -12.70 -9.24
C PHE A 53 -2.24 -13.15 -9.65
N LEU A 54 -2.36 -14.33 -10.24
CA LEU A 54 -3.62 -14.87 -10.72
C LEU A 54 -4.60 -15.15 -9.57
N PHE A 55 -4.11 -15.66 -8.44
CA PHE A 55 -4.94 -15.95 -7.26
C PHE A 55 -5.40 -14.69 -6.52
N THR A 56 -4.72 -13.56 -6.70
CA THR A 56 -5.16 -12.29 -6.13
C THR A 56 -6.34 -11.68 -6.89
N LEU A 57 -6.45 -11.91 -8.21
CA LEU A 57 -7.50 -11.32 -9.04
C LEU A 57 -8.95 -11.66 -8.61
N PRO A 58 -9.31 -12.90 -8.23
CA PRO A 58 -10.67 -13.23 -7.83
C PRO A 58 -11.19 -12.40 -6.64
N ASN A 59 -10.31 -12.03 -5.71
CA ASN A 59 -10.68 -11.17 -4.59
C ASN A 59 -11.03 -9.75 -5.04
N LEU A 60 -10.32 -9.23 -6.04
CA LEU A 60 -10.59 -7.92 -6.62
C LEU A 60 -11.88 -7.93 -7.44
N PHE A 61 -12.14 -9.00 -8.19
CA PHE A 61 -13.33 -9.13 -9.02
C PHE A 61 -14.63 -9.09 -8.22
N ARG A 62 -14.59 -9.48 -6.95
CA ARG A 62 -15.75 -9.35 -6.04
C ARG A 62 -16.30 -7.93 -5.99
N VAL A 63 -15.41 -6.93 -6.04
CA VAL A 63 -15.72 -5.50 -5.94
C VAL A 63 -15.79 -4.86 -7.33
N THR A 64 -14.87 -5.21 -8.23
CA THR A 64 -14.73 -4.54 -9.52
C THR A 64 -15.83 -4.91 -10.52
N ILE A 65 -16.39 -6.13 -10.48
CA ILE A 65 -17.47 -6.52 -11.41
C ILE A 65 -18.73 -5.63 -11.24
N PRO A 66 -19.31 -5.45 -10.04
CA PRO A 66 -20.47 -4.57 -9.88
C PRO A 66 -20.20 -3.12 -10.28
N MET A 67 -19.00 -2.60 -9.93
CA MET A 67 -18.58 -1.26 -10.35
C MET A 67 -18.49 -1.14 -11.86
N ALA A 68 -17.89 -2.11 -12.51
CA ALA A 68 -17.73 -2.13 -13.97
C ALA A 68 -19.07 -2.17 -14.69
N VAL A 69 -20.03 -2.94 -14.19
CA VAL A 69 -21.40 -2.99 -14.75
C VAL A 69 -22.08 -1.62 -14.63
N LEU A 70 -21.99 -0.96 -13.48
CA LEU A 70 -22.56 0.39 -13.29
C LEU A 70 -21.91 1.40 -14.27
N VAL A 71 -20.57 1.41 -14.35
CA VAL A 71 -19.82 2.29 -15.26
C VAL A 71 -20.20 2.04 -16.71
N GLY A 72 -20.24 0.77 -17.10
CA GLY A 72 -20.60 0.38 -18.47
C GLY A 72 -21.98 0.85 -18.87
N ILE A 73 -22.97 0.69 -17.98
CA ILE A 73 -24.35 1.15 -18.22
C ILE A 73 -24.41 2.67 -18.26
N LEU A 74 -23.85 3.35 -17.26
CA LEU A 74 -23.88 4.82 -17.18
C LEU A 74 -23.15 5.47 -18.36
N LEU A 75 -21.91 5.09 -18.64
CA LEU A 75 -21.13 5.70 -19.72
C LEU A 75 -21.66 5.31 -21.10
N GLY A 76 -22.03 4.03 -21.30
CA GLY A 76 -22.59 3.57 -22.57
C GLY A 76 -23.89 4.28 -22.91
N LEU A 77 -24.83 4.36 -21.98
CA LEU A 77 -26.10 5.05 -22.20
C LEU A 77 -25.95 6.59 -22.25
N SER A 78 -25.08 7.17 -21.43
CA SER A 78 -24.79 8.62 -21.49
C SER A 78 -24.18 9.05 -22.81
N ARG A 79 -23.33 8.21 -23.41
CA ARG A 79 -22.78 8.46 -24.76
C ARG A 79 -23.89 8.48 -25.80
N LEU A 80 -24.74 7.45 -25.83
CA LEU A 80 -25.89 7.39 -26.73
C LEU A 80 -26.86 8.56 -26.51
N ALA A 81 -27.02 9.02 -25.26
CA ALA A 81 -27.82 10.19 -24.93
C ALA A 81 -27.19 11.49 -25.43
N ALA A 82 -25.86 11.65 -25.29
CA ALA A 82 -25.10 12.82 -25.74
C ALA A 82 -25.13 12.97 -27.27
N ASP A 83 -25.05 11.85 -27.98
CA ASP A 83 -25.12 11.79 -29.45
C ASP A 83 -26.59 11.90 -29.96
N SER A 84 -27.56 12.18 -29.05
CA SER A 84 -29.02 12.29 -29.32
C SER A 84 -29.68 11.01 -29.86
N GLU A 85 -28.97 9.87 -29.85
CA GLU A 85 -29.47 8.58 -30.34
C GLU A 85 -30.60 8.04 -29.47
N VAL A 86 -30.48 8.23 -28.11
CA VAL A 86 -31.56 7.87 -27.17
C VAL A 86 -32.87 8.64 -27.50
N VAL A 87 -32.75 9.92 -27.87
CA VAL A 87 -33.91 10.75 -28.21
C VAL A 87 -34.55 10.25 -29.49
N ALA A 88 -33.75 9.94 -30.52
CA ALA A 88 -34.22 9.37 -31.79
C ALA A 88 -34.89 8.00 -31.58
N MET A 89 -34.29 7.11 -30.77
CA MET A 89 -34.91 5.83 -30.45
C MET A 89 -36.24 5.97 -29.69
N ARG A 90 -36.35 6.92 -28.77
CA ARG A 90 -37.59 7.20 -28.05
C ARG A 90 -38.65 7.82 -28.95
N ALA A 91 -38.27 8.69 -29.88
CA ALA A 91 -39.17 9.25 -30.89
C ALA A 91 -39.70 8.17 -31.84
N SER A 92 -38.94 7.10 -32.09
CA SER A 92 -39.41 5.93 -32.85
C SER A 92 -40.29 4.94 -32.03
N GLY A 93 -40.72 5.31 -30.82
CA GLY A 93 -41.63 4.53 -29.99
C GLY A 93 -40.96 3.54 -29.03
N LEU A 94 -39.62 3.55 -28.88
CA LEU A 94 -38.94 2.67 -27.93
C LEU A 94 -39.06 3.24 -26.51
N GLY A 95 -39.80 2.55 -25.65
CA GLY A 95 -39.97 2.89 -24.24
C GLY A 95 -38.72 2.60 -23.41
N ILE A 96 -38.69 3.14 -22.18
CA ILE A 96 -37.58 2.95 -21.22
C ILE A 96 -37.33 1.46 -20.91
N GLY A 97 -38.41 0.66 -20.85
CA GLY A 97 -38.34 -0.78 -20.62
C GLY A 97 -37.46 -1.52 -21.62
N TYR A 98 -37.25 -0.97 -22.83
CA TYR A 98 -36.33 -1.54 -23.81
C TYR A 98 -34.86 -1.40 -23.37
N PHE A 99 -34.48 -0.20 -22.89
CA PHE A 99 -33.12 0.04 -22.38
C PHE A 99 -32.85 -0.77 -21.11
N VAL A 100 -33.83 -0.90 -20.20
CA VAL A 100 -33.74 -1.77 -19.02
C VAL A 100 -33.52 -3.22 -19.46
N ARG A 101 -34.27 -3.74 -20.45
CA ARG A 101 -34.14 -5.11 -20.95
C ARG A 101 -32.74 -5.36 -21.55
N VAL A 102 -32.18 -4.41 -22.28
CA VAL A 102 -30.83 -4.55 -22.86
C VAL A 102 -29.76 -4.48 -21.77
N ALA A 103 -29.86 -3.52 -20.84
CA ALA A 103 -28.94 -3.40 -19.73
C ALA A 103 -29.00 -4.60 -18.76
N SER A 104 -30.19 -5.22 -18.58
CA SER A 104 -30.36 -6.41 -17.75
C SER A 104 -29.56 -7.62 -18.24
N ILE A 105 -29.30 -7.73 -19.54
CA ILE A 105 -28.47 -8.81 -20.10
C ILE A 105 -27.05 -8.69 -19.54
N VAL A 106 -26.48 -7.48 -19.51
CA VAL A 106 -25.13 -7.23 -18.97
C VAL A 106 -25.13 -7.41 -17.44
N ALA A 107 -26.16 -6.90 -16.76
CA ALA A 107 -26.28 -7.01 -15.31
C ALA A 107 -26.43 -8.46 -14.83
N VAL A 108 -27.26 -9.27 -15.52
CA VAL A 108 -27.40 -10.70 -15.24
C VAL A 108 -26.11 -11.44 -15.54
N GLY A 109 -25.46 -11.15 -16.67
CA GLY A 109 -24.14 -11.71 -16.99
C GLY A 109 -23.09 -11.39 -15.91
N GLY A 110 -23.03 -10.13 -15.46
CA GLY A 110 -22.18 -9.70 -14.36
C GLY A 110 -22.51 -10.39 -13.03
N THR A 111 -23.80 -10.57 -12.72
CA THR A 111 -24.26 -11.31 -11.54
C THR A 111 -23.81 -12.77 -11.58
N LEU A 112 -24.02 -13.45 -12.71
CA LEU A 112 -23.60 -14.85 -12.86
C LEU A 112 -22.08 -15.01 -12.74
N LEU A 113 -21.31 -14.14 -13.43
CA LEU A 113 -19.85 -14.13 -13.29
C LEU A 113 -19.42 -13.85 -11.84
N GLY A 114 -20.07 -12.88 -11.19
CA GLY A 114 -19.83 -12.55 -9.79
C GLY A 114 -20.16 -13.71 -8.84
N LEU A 115 -21.24 -14.47 -9.09
CA LEU A 115 -21.60 -15.66 -8.31
C LEU A 115 -20.56 -16.78 -8.49
N VAL A 116 -20.15 -17.07 -9.71
CA VAL A 116 -19.09 -18.05 -10.00
C VAL A 116 -17.80 -17.64 -9.30
N ASN A 117 -17.44 -16.36 -9.38
CA ASN A 117 -16.26 -15.85 -8.69
C ASN A 117 -16.37 -15.99 -7.18
N SER A 118 -17.48 -15.57 -6.59
CA SER A 118 -17.67 -15.53 -5.13
C SER A 118 -17.81 -16.91 -4.49
N LEU A 119 -18.44 -17.86 -5.19
CA LEU A 119 -18.70 -19.21 -4.67
C LEU A 119 -17.57 -20.20 -4.94
N TYR A 120 -16.85 -20.05 -6.06
CA TYR A 120 -15.86 -21.04 -6.51
C TYR A 120 -14.45 -20.48 -6.65
N LEU A 121 -14.26 -19.36 -7.39
CA LEU A 121 -12.92 -18.89 -7.72
C LEU A 121 -12.23 -18.23 -6.52
N ALA A 122 -12.89 -17.31 -5.82
CA ALA A 122 -12.30 -16.58 -4.71
C ALA A 122 -11.95 -17.49 -3.51
N PRO A 123 -12.80 -18.44 -3.05
CA PRO A 123 -12.41 -19.35 -1.99
C PRO A 123 -11.21 -20.23 -2.34
N ARG A 124 -11.16 -20.79 -3.55
CA ARG A 124 -10.01 -21.60 -4.01
C ARG A 124 -8.73 -20.80 -4.14
N ALA A 125 -8.84 -19.59 -4.67
CA ALA A 125 -7.70 -18.68 -4.77
C ALA A 125 -7.14 -18.33 -3.39
N ASN A 126 -8.00 -18.04 -2.42
CA ASN A 126 -7.59 -17.76 -1.04
C ASN A 126 -6.96 -18.99 -0.36
N GLN A 127 -7.49 -20.21 -0.59
CA GLN A 127 -6.86 -21.45 -0.12
C GLN A 127 -5.46 -21.62 -0.68
N ALA A 128 -5.29 -21.40 -1.99
CA ALA A 128 -3.99 -21.49 -2.64
C ALA A 128 -3.00 -20.46 -2.10
N ILE A 129 -3.45 -19.22 -1.86
CA ILE A 129 -2.61 -18.16 -1.26
C ILE A 129 -2.18 -18.56 0.16
N LEU A 130 -3.10 -19.08 0.99
CA LEU A 130 -2.77 -19.52 2.35
C LEU A 130 -1.77 -20.67 2.34
N ALA A 131 -2.00 -21.71 1.54
CA ALA A 131 -1.09 -22.85 1.40
C ALA A 131 0.30 -22.41 0.92
N MET A 132 0.33 -21.47 -0.03
CA MET A 132 1.59 -20.93 -0.54
C MET A 132 2.31 -20.08 0.52
N GLN A 133 1.59 -19.30 1.33
CA GLN A 133 2.18 -18.56 2.45
C GLN A 133 2.77 -19.49 3.51
N GLU A 134 2.14 -20.60 3.81
CA GLU A 134 2.66 -21.62 4.72
C GLU A 134 3.94 -22.27 4.18
N THR A 135 3.94 -22.66 2.91
CA THR A 135 5.13 -23.24 2.24
C THR A 135 6.29 -22.25 2.16
N LEU A 136 6.00 -21.00 1.82
CA LEU A 136 7.02 -19.96 1.71
C LEU A 136 7.56 -19.56 3.09
N GLY A 137 6.73 -19.54 4.12
CA GLY A 137 7.13 -19.22 5.49
C GLY A 137 8.14 -20.21 6.07
N THR A 138 8.05 -21.47 5.72
CA THR A 138 8.98 -22.53 6.20
C THR A 138 10.33 -22.50 5.45
N GLN A 139 10.37 -22.06 4.20
CA GLN A 139 11.61 -21.94 3.43
C GLN A 139 12.41 -20.69 3.80
N GLN A 140 11.78 -19.68 4.37
CA GLN A 140 12.34 -18.35 4.61
C GLN A 140 13.45 -18.30 5.65
N ALA A 141 13.43 -19.17 6.65
CA ALA A 141 14.33 -19.10 7.79
C ALA A 141 15.79 -19.48 7.48
N SER A 142 16.06 -20.21 6.40
CA SER A 142 17.41 -20.69 6.10
C SER A 142 18.26 -19.75 5.25
N TYR A 143 17.68 -18.78 4.55
CA TYR A 143 18.43 -18.00 3.52
C TYR A 143 18.62 -16.51 3.81
N GLU A 144 17.97 -15.93 4.81
CA GLU A 144 17.85 -14.46 4.91
C GLU A 144 18.56 -13.81 6.09
N ILE A 145 19.41 -14.52 6.81
CA ILE A 145 20.12 -13.90 7.92
C ILE A 145 21.20 -12.96 7.39
N GLN A 146 20.94 -11.66 7.60
CA GLN A 146 21.89 -10.61 7.29
C GLN A 146 22.90 -10.46 8.43
N PRO A 147 24.17 -10.20 8.14
CA PRO A 147 25.15 -9.96 9.18
C PRO A 147 24.82 -8.69 9.97
N ARG A 148 25.04 -8.75 11.28
CA ARG A 148 24.88 -7.64 12.24
C ARG A 148 23.45 -7.15 12.44
N VAL A 149 22.46 -8.06 12.33
CA VAL A 149 21.04 -7.80 12.59
C VAL A 149 20.54 -8.74 13.68
N PHE A 150 19.75 -8.22 14.63
CA PHE A 150 19.04 -9.04 15.59
C PHE A 150 17.73 -9.54 15.00
N TYR A 151 17.57 -10.87 15.01
CA TYR A 151 16.34 -11.55 14.58
C TYR A 151 15.58 -12.03 15.82
N GLU A 152 14.46 -11.40 16.10
CA GLU A 152 13.53 -11.73 17.19
C GLU A 152 12.30 -12.49 16.68
N ASP A 153 12.31 -12.93 15.42
CA ASP A 153 11.21 -13.64 14.77
C ASP A 153 11.14 -15.13 15.17
N PHE A 154 12.14 -15.63 15.88
CA PHE A 154 12.16 -17.00 16.40
C PHE A 154 11.35 -17.09 17.69
N LYS A 155 10.67 -18.24 17.87
CA LYS A 155 9.92 -18.49 19.10
C LYS A 155 10.89 -18.58 20.28
N ASP A 156 10.73 -17.69 21.25
CA ASP A 156 11.50 -17.64 22.50
C ASP A 156 13.03 -17.53 22.30
N ALA A 157 13.49 -17.14 21.11
CA ALA A 157 14.90 -17.01 20.81
C ALA A 157 15.23 -15.76 19.99
N VAL A 158 16.37 -15.15 20.29
CA VAL A 158 16.92 -14.02 19.54
C VAL A 158 18.26 -14.43 18.94
N LEU A 159 18.43 -14.22 17.65
CA LEU A 159 19.62 -14.58 16.92
C LEU A 159 20.34 -13.35 16.39
N TYR A 160 21.67 -13.31 16.56
CA TYR A 160 22.54 -12.33 15.94
C TYR A 160 23.76 -13.02 15.33
N VAL A 161 24.12 -12.65 14.11
CA VAL A 161 25.26 -13.19 13.38
C VAL A 161 26.14 -12.05 12.90
N GLN A 162 27.43 -12.10 13.18
CA GLN A 162 28.35 -11.02 12.82
C GLN A 162 28.77 -11.08 11.35
N ASP A 163 29.01 -12.27 10.80
CA ASP A 163 29.42 -12.48 9.41
C ASP A 163 28.72 -13.71 8.83
N VAL A 164 28.17 -13.55 7.64
CA VAL A 164 27.44 -14.59 6.90
C VAL A 164 28.16 -14.87 5.59
N ARG A 165 28.58 -16.10 5.39
CA ARG A 165 29.15 -16.57 4.11
C ARG A 165 28.21 -17.56 3.46
N SER A 166 27.60 -17.13 2.37
CA SER A 166 26.73 -17.98 1.56
C SER A 166 27.56 -18.95 0.74
N GLY A 167 27.35 -20.27 0.93
CA GLY A 167 27.90 -21.35 0.12
C GLY A 167 26.78 -22.10 -0.59
N THR A 168 27.10 -22.83 -1.67
CA THR A 168 26.11 -23.68 -2.37
C THR A 168 25.60 -24.78 -1.44
N GLY A 169 24.39 -24.62 -0.90
CA GLY A 169 23.67 -25.63 -0.12
C GLY A 169 23.74 -25.53 1.40
N ALA A 170 24.59 -24.67 1.98
CA ALA A 170 24.62 -24.39 3.42
C ALA A 170 25.13 -22.98 3.69
N SER A 171 24.48 -22.26 4.59
CA SER A 171 24.96 -20.96 5.07
C SER A 171 25.88 -21.16 6.24
N ASN A 172 27.14 -20.72 6.11
CA ASN A 172 28.14 -20.71 7.20
C ASN A 172 28.11 -19.35 7.88
N TRP A 173 27.77 -19.32 9.15
CA TRP A 173 27.76 -18.14 9.99
C TRP A 173 28.96 -18.11 10.90
N ARG A 174 29.49 -16.92 11.15
CA ARG A 174 30.63 -16.71 12.07
C ARG A 174 30.23 -15.75 13.16
N GLN A 175 30.77 -15.99 14.37
CA GLN A 175 30.51 -15.17 15.54
C GLN A 175 28.99 -15.01 15.79
N VAL A 176 28.39 -16.13 16.20
CA VAL A 176 26.97 -16.26 16.43
C VAL A 176 26.66 -16.01 17.88
N PHE A 177 25.68 -15.14 18.12
CA PHE A 177 25.06 -14.90 19.41
C PHE A 177 23.62 -15.34 19.34
N MET A 178 23.19 -16.13 20.30
CA MET A 178 21.80 -16.54 20.47
C MET A 178 21.39 -16.32 21.92
N ALA A 179 20.24 -15.70 22.13
CA ALA A 179 19.63 -15.55 23.44
C ALA A 179 18.30 -16.32 23.47
N ASP A 180 18.16 -17.21 24.43
CA ASP A 180 16.89 -17.83 24.79
C ASP A 180 16.18 -16.92 25.79
N VAL A 181 15.01 -16.41 25.43
CA VAL A 181 14.20 -15.45 26.16
C VAL A 181 12.90 -16.07 26.73
N THR A 182 12.87 -17.38 26.87
CA THR A 182 11.77 -18.10 27.56
C THR A 182 11.50 -17.52 28.95
N ASP A 183 12.57 -17.17 29.69
CA ASP A 183 12.47 -16.29 30.86
C ASP A 183 13.05 -14.91 30.54
N PRO A 184 12.19 -13.90 30.28
CA PRO A 184 12.65 -12.55 29.96
C PRO A 184 13.45 -11.85 31.06
N ALA A 185 13.34 -12.33 32.31
CA ALA A 185 14.11 -11.78 33.42
C ALA A 185 15.57 -12.27 33.43
N ASN A 186 15.79 -13.49 32.93
CA ASN A 186 17.11 -14.15 32.97
C ASN A 186 17.41 -14.82 31.62
N PRO A 187 17.66 -14.08 30.54
CA PRO A 187 17.97 -14.66 29.25
C PRO A 187 19.21 -15.53 29.29
N ILE A 188 19.13 -16.73 28.71
CA ILE A 188 20.25 -17.65 28.55
C ILE A 188 20.97 -17.26 27.25
N VAL A 189 22.24 -16.98 27.35
CA VAL A 189 23.04 -16.54 26.21
C VAL A 189 23.95 -17.66 25.74
N THR A 190 23.92 -17.97 24.46
CA THR A 190 24.80 -18.91 23.79
C THR A 190 25.63 -18.16 22.75
N THR A 191 26.95 -18.30 22.82
CA THR A 191 27.91 -17.77 21.84
C THR A 191 28.60 -18.91 21.12
N ALA A 192 28.87 -18.76 19.82
CA ALA A 192 29.61 -19.76 19.05
C ALA A 192 30.51 -19.09 18.01
N ALA A 193 31.70 -19.68 17.78
CA ALA A 193 32.62 -19.18 16.77
C ALA A 193 32.04 -19.36 15.35
N SER A 194 31.31 -20.44 15.11
CA SER A 194 30.63 -20.68 13.83
C SER A 194 29.34 -21.46 13.99
N ALA A 195 28.43 -21.28 13.04
CA ALA A 195 27.22 -22.08 12.93
C ALA A 195 26.93 -22.47 11.49
N THR A 196 26.29 -23.63 11.33
CA THR A 196 25.81 -24.13 10.04
C THR A 196 24.33 -24.46 10.19
N VAL A 197 23.51 -23.92 9.33
CA VAL A 197 22.06 -24.23 9.34
C VAL A 197 21.78 -25.33 8.36
N VAL A 198 21.12 -26.37 8.83
CA VAL A 198 20.66 -27.50 8.03
C VAL A 198 19.14 -27.57 8.15
N SER A 199 18.46 -27.56 7.03
CA SER A 199 17.03 -27.80 6.99
C SER A 199 16.79 -29.32 7.00
N ASP A 200 16.08 -29.81 8.01
CA ASP A 200 15.66 -31.21 8.05
C ASP A 200 14.34 -31.40 7.29
N SER A 201 14.12 -32.63 6.82
CA SER A 201 12.89 -33.03 6.08
C SER A 201 11.58 -32.87 6.88
N THR A 202 11.66 -32.60 8.18
CA THR A 202 10.52 -32.42 9.11
C THR A 202 10.10 -30.95 9.31
N GLN A 203 10.54 -30.02 8.46
CA GLN A 203 10.23 -28.57 8.57
C GLN A 203 10.81 -27.87 9.81
N GLU A 204 11.69 -28.53 10.56
CA GLU A 204 12.45 -27.89 11.64
C GLU A 204 13.83 -27.44 11.13
N LEU A 205 14.19 -26.21 11.45
CA LEU A 205 15.52 -25.70 11.19
C LEU A 205 16.45 -26.13 12.34
N LEU A 206 17.48 -26.89 12.02
CA LEU A 206 18.52 -27.25 12.96
C LEU A 206 19.74 -26.36 12.76
N MET A 207 20.12 -25.63 13.80
CA MET A 207 21.33 -24.84 13.82
C MET A 207 22.42 -25.63 14.56
N ARG A 208 23.45 -26.02 13.82
CA ARG A 208 24.65 -26.67 14.37
C ARG A 208 25.67 -25.59 14.71
N LEU A 209 25.89 -25.41 16.00
CA LEU A 209 26.89 -24.51 16.57
C LEU A 209 28.20 -25.23 16.81
N ARG A 210 29.30 -24.54 16.57
CA ARG A 210 30.68 -25.06 16.81
C ARG A 210 31.47 -24.08 17.65
N ASP A 211 32.27 -24.65 18.57
CA ASP A 211 33.21 -23.95 19.44
C ASP A 211 32.57 -22.81 20.18
N GLY A 212 31.70 -23.13 21.16
CA GLY A 212 30.90 -22.14 21.83
C GLY A 212 30.76 -22.34 23.33
N ALA A 213 30.08 -21.39 23.96
CA ALA A 213 29.75 -21.40 25.37
C ALA A 213 28.29 -21.00 25.59
N ARG A 214 27.61 -21.69 26.48
CA ARG A 214 26.28 -21.38 26.97
C ARG A 214 26.36 -20.81 28.37
N HIS A 215 25.78 -19.65 28.59
CA HIS A 215 25.81 -18.86 29.80
C HIS A 215 24.41 -18.80 30.41
N GLU A 216 24.22 -19.42 31.56
CA GLU A 216 22.93 -19.56 32.23
C GLU A 216 23.00 -19.05 33.67
N THR A 217 22.03 -18.21 34.05
CA THR A 217 21.82 -17.78 35.44
C THR A 217 20.74 -18.65 36.05
N VAL A 218 20.99 -19.21 37.20
CA VAL A 218 19.98 -20.04 37.88
C VAL A 218 18.84 -19.15 38.41
N ALA A 219 17.62 -19.46 38.01
CA ALA A 219 16.44 -18.73 38.43
C ALA A 219 16.32 -18.72 39.96
N GLY A 220 16.13 -17.55 40.57
CA GLY A 220 16.00 -17.37 42.01
C GLY A 220 17.32 -17.31 42.81
N ASN A 221 18.45 -17.69 42.23
CA ASN A 221 19.77 -17.53 42.85
C ASN A 221 20.80 -16.86 41.94
N PRO A 222 20.86 -15.53 41.93
CA PRO A 222 21.78 -14.80 41.08
C PRO A 222 23.26 -15.08 41.35
N GLN A 223 23.58 -15.75 42.43
CA GLN A 223 24.99 -16.09 42.76
C GLN A 223 25.44 -17.34 41.96
N GLN A 224 24.53 -18.21 41.57
CA GLN A 224 24.85 -19.39 40.76
C GLN A 224 24.80 -19.05 39.28
N TYR A 225 25.89 -19.36 38.60
CA TYR A 225 26.04 -19.13 37.18
C TYR A 225 26.73 -20.32 36.55
N ASN A 226 26.08 -20.91 35.55
CA ASN A 226 26.61 -22.09 34.87
C ASN A 226 27.15 -21.67 33.53
N ILE A 227 28.40 -22.05 33.24
CA ILE A 227 29.02 -21.91 31.93
C ILE A 227 29.26 -23.30 31.39
N SER A 228 28.60 -23.65 30.32
CA SER A 228 28.76 -24.93 29.63
C SER A 228 29.46 -24.66 28.28
N THR A 229 30.68 -25.13 28.12
CA THR A 229 31.39 -25.05 26.84
C THR A 229 31.11 -26.31 26.01
N PHE A 230 31.02 -26.14 24.70
CA PHE A 230 30.77 -27.24 23.77
C PHE A 230 31.60 -27.08 22.52
N ASN A 231 32.04 -28.20 21.95
CA ASN A 231 32.69 -28.22 20.63
C ASN A 231 31.63 -28.22 19.51
N ILE A 232 30.55 -28.99 19.66
CA ILE A 232 29.42 -29.05 18.72
C ILE A 232 28.15 -29.21 19.52
N THR A 233 27.13 -28.42 19.17
CA THR A 233 25.76 -28.60 19.68
C THR A 233 24.75 -28.28 18.60
N ASP A 234 23.64 -29.02 18.57
CA ASP A 234 22.54 -28.79 17.64
C ASP A 234 21.35 -28.17 18.41
N LEU A 235 20.89 -27.01 17.95
CA LEU A 235 19.76 -26.30 18.53
C LEU A 235 18.61 -26.21 17.51
N PRO A 236 17.40 -26.62 17.87
CA PRO A 236 16.24 -26.42 17.01
C PRO A 236 15.84 -24.93 17.00
N LEU A 237 15.64 -24.38 15.81
CA LEU A 237 15.10 -23.04 15.61
C LEU A 237 13.64 -23.15 15.19
N SER A 238 12.74 -22.90 16.11
CA SER A 238 11.32 -22.82 15.79
C SER A 238 10.95 -21.39 15.42
N LEU A 239 10.33 -21.19 14.27
CA LEU A 239 9.79 -19.88 13.89
C LEU A 239 8.64 -19.52 14.83
N GLY A 240 8.73 -18.35 15.44
CA GLY A 240 7.62 -17.79 16.20
C GLY A 240 6.44 -17.51 15.27
N GLN A 241 5.26 -17.98 15.65
CA GLN A 241 4.05 -17.50 14.98
C GLN A 241 3.89 -16.03 15.33
N GLN A 242 4.11 -15.16 14.34
CA GLN A 242 3.85 -13.72 14.50
C GLN A 242 2.39 -13.51 14.90
N ASN A 243 2.16 -13.19 16.18
CA ASN A 243 0.82 -13.00 16.76
C ASN A 243 0.07 -11.78 16.21
N ASP A 244 0.75 -10.85 15.54
CA ASP A 244 0.15 -9.63 15.02
C ASP A 244 -0.74 -9.78 13.78
N VAL A 245 -0.82 -10.99 13.21
CA VAL A 245 -1.59 -11.28 12.00
C VAL A 245 -2.96 -11.93 12.31
N HIS A 246 -3.28 -12.18 13.58
CA HIS A 246 -4.47 -12.99 13.92
C HIS A 246 -5.81 -12.44 13.40
N LEU A 247 -6.02 -11.12 13.38
CA LEU A 247 -7.29 -10.58 12.85
C LEU A 247 -7.36 -10.67 11.32
N GLY A 248 -6.26 -10.37 10.62
CA GLY A 248 -6.19 -10.49 9.16
C GLY A 248 -6.16 -11.95 8.67
N ARG A 249 -5.43 -12.84 9.34
CA ARG A 249 -5.43 -14.28 9.04
C ARG A 249 -6.79 -14.93 9.27
N MET A 250 -7.50 -14.55 10.33
CA MET A 250 -8.81 -15.12 10.64
C MET A 250 -9.86 -14.72 9.61
N ASP A 251 -9.87 -13.47 9.14
CA ASP A 251 -10.79 -13.04 8.07
C ASP A 251 -10.39 -13.71 6.74
N THR A 252 -9.09 -13.82 6.42
CA THR A 252 -8.62 -14.52 5.22
C THR A 252 -8.96 -16.00 5.25
N ALA A 253 -8.85 -16.66 6.41
CA ALA A 253 -9.25 -18.05 6.59
C ALA A 253 -10.76 -18.25 6.36
N ILE A 254 -11.61 -17.32 6.80
CA ILE A 254 -13.07 -17.37 6.55
C ILE A 254 -13.36 -17.22 5.05
N TYR A 255 -12.66 -16.31 4.35
CA TYR A 255 -12.83 -16.13 2.90
C TYR A 255 -12.37 -17.34 2.07
N ALA A 256 -11.43 -18.12 2.59
CA ALA A 256 -10.92 -19.33 1.96
C ALA A 256 -11.86 -20.54 2.09
N LEU A 257 -12.81 -20.54 3.04
CA LEU A 257 -13.68 -21.67 3.27
C LEU A 257 -14.62 -21.97 2.08
N PRO A 258 -14.71 -23.22 1.63
CA PRO A 258 -15.72 -23.63 0.66
C PRO A 258 -17.12 -23.56 1.26
N MET A 259 -18.15 -23.49 0.41
CA MET A 259 -19.54 -23.29 0.84
C MET A 259 -20.02 -24.30 1.89
N PRO A 260 -19.79 -25.61 1.77
CA PRO A 260 -20.22 -26.59 2.78
C PRO A 260 -19.56 -26.35 4.15
N ALA A 261 -18.26 -26.05 4.17
CA ALA A 261 -17.54 -25.78 5.41
C ALA A 261 -18.00 -24.48 6.07
N LEU A 262 -18.30 -23.44 5.25
CA LEU A 262 -18.85 -22.19 5.76
C LEU A 262 -20.19 -22.42 6.47
N LEU A 263 -21.09 -23.23 5.88
CA LEU A 263 -22.40 -23.56 6.44
C LEU A 263 -22.27 -24.35 7.77
N ALA A 264 -21.30 -25.25 7.89
CA ALA A 264 -21.07 -26.02 9.10
C ALA A 264 -20.69 -25.17 10.32
N HIS A 265 -20.00 -24.01 10.08
CA HIS A 265 -19.51 -23.15 11.16
C HIS A 265 -20.49 -22.04 11.58
N ILE A 266 -21.65 -21.91 10.94
CA ILE A 266 -22.63 -20.85 11.24
C ILE A 266 -23.17 -20.91 12.67
N HIS A 267 -23.30 -22.11 13.22
CA HIS A 267 -23.83 -22.34 14.59
C HIS A 267 -22.75 -22.33 15.68
N GLY A 268 -21.48 -22.10 15.34
CA GLY A 268 -20.37 -22.05 16.28
C GLY A 268 -20.25 -20.72 17.04
N PRO A 269 -19.28 -20.60 17.97
CA PRO A 269 -19.07 -19.38 18.80
C PRO A 269 -18.86 -18.11 18.00
N GLN A 270 -18.35 -18.20 16.78
CA GLN A 270 -18.15 -17.10 15.86
C GLN A 270 -19.10 -17.13 14.66
N GLY A 271 -20.21 -17.86 14.74
CA GLY A 271 -21.16 -18.13 13.67
C GLY A 271 -21.63 -16.89 12.91
N LYS A 272 -21.70 -15.74 13.60
CA LYS A 272 -22.07 -14.47 13.01
C LYS A 272 -21.09 -13.97 11.92
N ARG A 273 -19.79 -14.17 12.07
CA ARG A 273 -18.80 -13.81 11.04
C ARG A 273 -18.97 -14.67 9.79
N TYR A 274 -19.21 -15.96 9.98
CA TYR A 274 -19.48 -16.90 8.91
C TYR A 274 -20.79 -16.56 8.19
N LEU A 275 -21.82 -16.15 8.94
CA LEU A 275 -23.12 -15.74 8.36
C LEU A 275 -23.01 -14.43 7.56
N ILE A 276 -22.22 -13.45 8.02
CA ILE A 276 -21.91 -12.23 7.26
C ILE A 276 -21.24 -12.59 5.94
N GLU A 277 -20.23 -13.48 5.96
CA GLU A 277 -19.56 -13.88 4.74
C GLU A 277 -20.48 -14.66 3.80
N LEU A 278 -21.33 -15.53 4.33
CA LEU A 278 -22.34 -16.24 3.55
C LEU A 278 -23.22 -15.27 2.77
N TYR A 279 -23.80 -14.27 3.44
CA TYR A 279 -24.65 -13.28 2.78
C TYR A 279 -23.86 -12.40 1.82
N ASN A 280 -22.62 -12.05 2.12
CA ASN A 280 -21.75 -11.27 1.24
C ASN A 280 -21.49 -11.99 -0.09
N ARG A 281 -21.36 -13.32 -0.10
CA ARG A 281 -21.16 -14.11 -1.33
C ARG A 281 -22.30 -13.97 -2.33
N PHE A 282 -23.51 -13.64 -1.87
CA PHE A 282 -24.69 -13.40 -2.71
C PHE A 282 -24.95 -11.91 -2.91
N SER A 283 -24.75 -11.10 -1.91
CA SER A 283 -25.05 -9.65 -1.93
C SER A 283 -24.18 -8.88 -2.92
N PHE A 284 -22.86 -9.16 -2.98
CA PHE A 284 -21.98 -8.49 -3.93
C PHE A 284 -22.31 -8.79 -5.41
N PRO A 285 -22.53 -10.02 -5.84
CA PRO A 285 -23.01 -10.28 -7.20
C PRO A 285 -24.37 -9.65 -7.51
N ALA A 286 -25.32 -9.69 -6.58
CA ALA A 286 -26.63 -9.08 -6.74
C ALA A 286 -26.56 -7.56 -6.94
N ALA A 287 -25.51 -6.90 -6.48
CA ALA A 287 -25.27 -5.48 -6.73
C ALA A 287 -25.28 -5.11 -8.22
N CYS A 288 -24.87 -6.01 -9.11
CA CYS A 288 -24.91 -5.75 -10.56
C CYS A 288 -26.34 -5.44 -11.04
N LEU A 289 -27.34 -6.19 -10.54
CA LEU A 289 -28.74 -5.99 -10.88
C LEU A 289 -29.30 -4.69 -10.27
N VAL A 290 -28.94 -4.45 -9.02
CA VAL A 290 -29.44 -3.29 -8.27
C VAL A 290 -28.84 -1.99 -8.81
N LEU A 291 -27.54 -1.97 -9.10
CA LEU A 291 -26.87 -0.81 -9.67
C LEU A 291 -27.34 -0.51 -11.10
N MET A 292 -27.74 -1.53 -11.87
CA MET A 292 -28.38 -1.34 -13.17
C MET A 292 -29.69 -0.55 -13.06
N LEU A 293 -30.53 -0.84 -12.02
CA LEU A 293 -31.79 -0.12 -11.83
C LEU A 293 -31.59 1.40 -11.64
N VAL A 294 -30.48 1.80 -11.03
CA VAL A 294 -30.12 3.22 -10.87
C VAL A 294 -29.37 3.75 -12.09
N GLY A 295 -28.48 2.93 -12.67
CA GLY A 295 -27.63 3.31 -13.79
C GLY A 295 -28.41 3.63 -15.08
N VAL A 296 -29.48 2.88 -15.37
CA VAL A 296 -30.28 3.10 -16.59
C VAL A 296 -30.98 4.44 -16.59
N PRO A 297 -31.78 4.84 -15.58
CA PRO A 297 -32.48 6.14 -15.60
C PRO A 297 -31.46 7.30 -15.62
N LEU A 298 -30.39 7.22 -14.89
CA LEU A 298 -29.37 8.28 -14.86
C LEU A 298 -28.59 8.38 -16.19
N GLY A 299 -28.25 7.25 -16.81
CA GLY A 299 -27.56 7.22 -18.10
C GLY A 299 -28.42 7.78 -19.24
N VAL A 300 -29.69 7.38 -19.31
CA VAL A 300 -30.66 7.83 -20.35
C VAL A 300 -31.04 9.31 -20.20
N SER A 301 -31.11 9.84 -18.97
CA SER A 301 -31.54 11.23 -18.72
C SER A 301 -30.39 12.25 -18.74
N SER A 302 -29.16 11.86 -18.99
CA SER A 302 -28.01 12.75 -19.08
C SER A 302 -28.16 13.72 -20.27
N ARG A 303 -28.78 14.86 -20.04
CA ARG A 303 -28.91 15.95 -21.03
C ARG A 303 -27.58 16.72 -21.10
N ARG A 304 -26.89 16.76 -22.28
CA ARG A 304 -25.85 17.72 -22.71
C ARG A 304 -24.79 18.17 -21.68
N GLY A 305 -24.68 17.52 -20.52
CA GLY A 305 -23.53 17.68 -19.62
C GLY A 305 -22.36 16.95 -20.24
N GLY A 306 -21.20 17.63 -20.39
CA GLY A 306 -20.01 17.11 -21.05
C GLY A 306 -19.61 15.71 -20.53
N LYS A 307 -18.82 14.98 -21.33
CA LYS A 307 -18.35 13.60 -21.09
C LYS A 307 -17.83 13.32 -19.66
N SER A 308 -17.44 14.36 -18.92
CA SER A 308 -16.92 14.27 -17.54
C SER A 308 -18.02 14.13 -16.46
N SER A 309 -19.26 14.61 -16.70
CA SER A 309 -20.30 14.56 -15.67
C SER A 309 -20.77 13.13 -15.38
N GLY A 310 -20.86 12.26 -16.39
CA GLY A 310 -21.25 10.86 -16.22
C GLY A 310 -20.23 10.08 -15.36
N PHE A 311 -18.93 10.37 -15.50
CA PHE A 311 -17.88 9.73 -14.70
C PHE A 311 -17.96 10.15 -13.22
N VAL A 312 -18.14 11.45 -12.94
CA VAL A 312 -18.28 11.97 -11.57
C VAL A 312 -19.51 11.35 -10.87
N PHE A 313 -20.64 11.26 -11.57
CA PHE A 313 -21.83 10.59 -11.04
C PHE A 313 -21.60 9.11 -10.75
N THR A 314 -20.85 8.43 -11.61
CA THR A 314 -20.50 7.02 -11.39
C THR A 314 -19.70 6.84 -10.12
N VAL A 315 -18.65 7.64 -9.93
CA VAL A 315 -17.80 7.58 -8.74
C VAL A 315 -18.62 7.88 -7.48
N LEU A 316 -19.50 8.88 -7.53
CA LEU A 316 -20.39 9.23 -6.41
C LEU A 316 -21.37 8.09 -6.05
N LEU A 317 -21.98 7.45 -7.04
CA LEU A 317 -22.90 6.33 -6.80
C LEU A 317 -22.18 5.11 -6.23
N VAL A 318 -21.00 4.79 -6.75
CA VAL A 318 -20.13 3.76 -6.22
C VAL A 318 -19.78 4.07 -4.76
N PHE A 319 -19.42 5.33 -4.47
CA PHE A 319 -19.16 5.79 -3.11
C PHE A 319 -20.34 5.52 -2.19
N ILE A 320 -21.52 6.00 -2.54
CA ILE A 320 -22.72 5.85 -1.69
C ILE A 320 -23.06 4.36 -1.49
N TYR A 321 -22.97 3.55 -2.54
CA TYR A 321 -23.24 2.12 -2.46
C TYR A 321 -22.31 1.41 -1.46
N TYR A 322 -20.98 1.58 -1.62
CA TYR A 322 -20.03 0.92 -0.73
C TYR A 322 -20.01 1.49 0.68
N PHE A 323 -20.31 2.78 0.83
CA PHE A 323 -20.51 3.39 2.14
C PHE A 323 -21.67 2.72 2.90
N LEU A 324 -22.82 2.56 2.26
CA LEU A 324 -23.96 1.87 2.87
C LEU A 324 -23.64 0.39 3.17
N SER A 325 -22.96 -0.29 2.24
CA SER A 325 -22.57 -1.70 2.43
C SER A 325 -21.59 -1.85 3.61
N SER A 326 -20.52 -1.07 3.66
CA SER A 326 -19.52 -1.16 4.73
C SER A 326 -20.09 -0.73 6.09
N THR A 327 -20.89 0.34 6.12
CA THR A 327 -21.58 0.79 7.34
C THR A 327 -22.58 -0.27 7.83
N GLY A 328 -23.35 -0.84 6.92
CA GLY A 328 -24.30 -1.92 7.24
C GLY A 328 -23.57 -3.13 7.87
N ILE A 329 -22.51 -3.61 7.24
CA ILE A 329 -21.70 -4.73 7.74
C ILE A 329 -21.09 -4.40 9.11
N ALA A 330 -20.56 -3.18 9.30
CA ALA A 330 -19.99 -2.75 10.57
C ALA A 330 -21.04 -2.71 11.70
N LEU A 331 -22.23 -2.18 11.44
CA LEU A 331 -23.36 -2.21 12.39
C LEU A 331 -23.85 -3.63 12.67
N GLY A 332 -23.81 -4.50 11.66
CA GLY A 332 -24.07 -5.92 11.80
C GLY A 332 -23.05 -6.61 12.73
N ARG A 333 -21.76 -6.33 12.58
CA ARG A 333 -20.70 -6.86 13.46
C ARG A 333 -20.88 -6.41 14.93
N GLN A 334 -21.39 -5.18 15.14
CA GLN A 334 -21.64 -4.61 16.47
C GLN A 334 -22.97 -5.06 17.12
N ASN A 335 -23.71 -5.97 16.56
CA ASN A 335 -25.06 -6.39 17.01
C ASN A 335 -26.17 -5.31 16.98
N LYS A 336 -25.94 -4.19 16.27
CA LYS A 336 -26.95 -3.12 16.16
C LYS A 336 -28.00 -3.38 15.06
N LEU A 337 -27.68 -4.25 14.10
CA LEU A 337 -28.58 -4.66 13.02
C LEU A 337 -28.58 -6.18 12.84
N PRO A 338 -29.74 -6.79 12.46
CA PRO A 338 -29.78 -8.18 12.01
C PRO A 338 -28.83 -8.39 10.83
N VAL A 339 -28.11 -9.53 10.79
CA VAL A 339 -27.07 -9.77 9.78
C VAL A 339 -27.59 -9.68 8.35
N PHE A 340 -28.81 -10.16 8.09
CA PHE A 340 -29.44 -10.04 6.78
C PHE A 340 -29.58 -8.56 6.35
N LEU A 341 -30.23 -7.73 7.18
CA LEU A 341 -30.41 -6.31 6.88
C LEU A 341 -29.06 -5.58 6.81
N ALA A 342 -28.11 -5.95 7.64
CA ALA A 342 -26.77 -5.38 7.65
C ALA A 342 -26.05 -5.55 6.30
N VAL A 343 -26.06 -6.76 5.75
CA VAL A 343 -25.38 -7.08 4.50
C VAL A 343 -26.15 -6.64 3.27
N TRP A 344 -27.48 -6.67 3.30
CA TRP A 344 -28.32 -6.30 2.17
C TRP A 344 -28.76 -4.83 2.16
N SER A 345 -28.40 -4.03 3.17
CA SER A 345 -28.79 -2.62 3.32
C SER A 345 -28.54 -1.76 2.07
N ALA A 346 -27.35 -1.87 1.48
CA ALA A 346 -27.00 -1.14 0.27
C ALA A 346 -27.86 -1.59 -0.93
N ASN A 347 -28.02 -2.90 -1.12
CA ASN A 347 -28.84 -3.44 -2.20
C ASN A 347 -30.30 -3.04 -2.06
N LEU A 348 -30.88 -3.12 -0.88
CA LEU A 348 -32.26 -2.73 -0.63
C LEU A 348 -32.48 -1.23 -0.87
N SER A 349 -31.57 -0.39 -0.36
CA SER A 349 -31.65 1.06 -0.54
C SER A 349 -31.54 1.47 -2.01
N PHE A 350 -30.56 0.91 -2.74
CA PHE A 350 -30.37 1.22 -4.16
C PHE A 350 -31.48 0.61 -5.04
N ALA A 351 -32.01 -0.57 -4.69
CA ALA A 351 -33.17 -1.14 -5.38
C ALA A 351 -34.40 -0.22 -5.23
N ALA A 352 -34.69 0.26 -4.03
CA ALA A 352 -35.79 1.19 -3.78
C ALA A 352 -35.63 2.50 -4.58
N VAL A 353 -34.44 3.10 -4.54
CA VAL A 353 -34.12 4.31 -5.32
C VAL A 353 -34.22 4.04 -6.83
N GLY A 354 -33.66 2.92 -7.30
CA GLY A 354 -33.70 2.57 -8.72
C GLY A 354 -35.11 2.35 -9.26
N ILE A 355 -35.93 1.61 -8.52
CA ILE A 355 -37.36 1.40 -8.87
C ILE A 355 -38.12 2.74 -8.86
N PHE A 356 -37.87 3.58 -7.86
CA PHE A 356 -38.46 4.92 -7.80
C PHE A 356 -38.08 5.80 -9.00
N LEU A 357 -36.77 5.81 -9.38
CA LEU A 357 -36.30 6.56 -10.54
C LEU A 357 -36.88 6.05 -11.85
N LEU A 358 -37.01 4.73 -12.02
CA LEU A 358 -37.62 4.11 -13.21
C LEU A 358 -39.10 4.42 -13.29
N TRP A 359 -39.84 4.30 -12.17
CA TRP A 359 -41.27 4.64 -12.11
C TRP A 359 -41.52 6.11 -12.46
N GLN A 360 -40.73 7.00 -11.91
CA GLN A 360 -40.83 8.42 -12.17
C GLN A 360 -40.50 8.79 -13.62
N MET A 361 -39.49 8.12 -14.22
CA MET A 361 -39.12 8.30 -15.62
C MET A 361 -40.23 7.79 -16.56
N ALA A 362 -40.96 6.76 -16.16
CA ALA A 362 -42.16 6.28 -16.86
C ALA A 362 -43.36 7.25 -16.72
N ALA A 363 -43.47 7.92 -15.57
CA ALA A 363 -44.58 8.86 -15.24
C ALA A 363 -44.35 10.31 -15.71
N GLY A 364 -43.33 10.61 -16.52
CA GLY A 364 -43.09 11.93 -17.11
C GLY A 364 -41.96 12.78 -16.52
N GLY A 365 -41.20 12.28 -15.55
CA GLY A 365 -39.83 12.73 -15.24
C GLY A 365 -39.62 14.09 -14.57
N ARG A 366 -40.62 14.71 -13.92
CA ARG A 366 -40.48 16.05 -13.33
C ARG A 366 -39.41 16.16 -12.22
N VAL A 367 -39.32 15.21 -11.28
CA VAL A 367 -38.38 15.28 -10.14
C VAL A 367 -36.96 14.89 -10.57
N LEU A 368 -36.81 13.94 -11.49
CA LEU A 368 -35.49 13.57 -12.03
C LEU A 368 -34.86 14.75 -12.78
N GLY A 369 -35.67 15.53 -13.53
CA GLY A 369 -35.23 16.78 -14.15
C GLY A 369 -34.73 17.79 -13.12
N ALA A 370 -35.45 17.97 -12.02
CA ALA A 370 -35.10 18.89 -10.95
C ALA A 370 -33.81 18.46 -10.20
N ILE A 371 -33.65 17.16 -9.92
CA ILE A 371 -32.40 16.61 -9.28
C ILE A 371 -31.19 16.81 -10.20
N LEU A 372 -31.35 16.55 -11.50
CA LEU A 372 -30.27 16.72 -12.47
C LEU A 372 -29.93 18.21 -12.70
N GLU A 373 -30.94 19.10 -12.68
CA GLU A 373 -30.71 20.53 -12.72
C GLU A 373 -30.05 21.07 -11.47
N TRP A 374 -30.43 20.57 -10.28
CA TRP A 374 -29.78 20.91 -9.02
C TRP A 374 -28.31 20.43 -9.00
N ALA A 375 -28.03 19.20 -9.41
CA ALA A 375 -26.67 18.66 -9.53
C ALA A 375 -25.85 19.40 -10.59
N ALA A 376 -26.48 19.82 -11.71
CA ALA A 376 -25.80 20.65 -12.71
C ALA A 376 -25.54 22.09 -12.21
N ARG A 377 -26.33 22.58 -11.26
CA ARG A 377 -26.08 23.87 -10.58
C ARG A 377 -24.88 23.76 -9.61
N LEU A 378 -24.74 22.65 -8.90
CA LEU A 378 -23.56 22.37 -8.06
C LEU A 378 -22.26 22.26 -8.88
N GLY A 379 -22.31 21.69 -10.09
CA GLY A 379 -21.19 21.67 -11.04
C GLY A 379 -20.93 23.00 -11.78
N LYS A 380 -21.87 23.97 -11.73
CA LYS A 380 -21.72 25.32 -12.26
C LYS A 380 -21.26 26.31 -11.20
N PHE A 381 -20.26 26.00 -10.41
CA PHE A 381 -19.46 27.02 -9.77
C PHE A 381 -18.62 27.75 -10.84
N ARG A 382 -19.31 28.50 -11.73
CA ARG A 382 -18.72 29.66 -12.36
C ARG A 382 -18.68 30.74 -11.28
N PRO A 383 -17.53 31.31 -10.95
CA PRO A 383 -17.51 32.49 -10.11
C PRO A 383 -18.37 33.55 -10.81
N ALA A 384 -19.43 33.98 -10.13
CA ALA A 384 -20.26 35.09 -10.57
C ALA A 384 -19.32 36.27 -10.86
N LYS A 385 -19.49 36.92 -12.02
CA LYS A 385 -18.93 38.24 -12.27
C LYS A 385 -19.61 39.22 -11.30
N GLY A 386 -19.00 39.39 -10.13
CA GLY A 386 -19.45 40.29 -9.10
C GLY A 386 -18.35 40.44 -8.07
N GLN A 387 -17.68 41.60 -8.11
CA GLN A 387 -16.84 42.21 -7.08
C GLN A 387 -16.10 41.25 -6.16
N SER A 388 -14.82 40.99 -6.48
CA SER A 388 -13.89 40.23 -5.65
C SER A 388 -13.31 41.15 -4.56
N ASN A 389 -13.67 40.88 -3.32
CA ASN A 389 -12.76 41.11 -2.20
C ASN A 389 -12.48 39.74 -1.56
N GLY A 390 -11.26 39.27 -1.73
CA GLY A 390 -10.69 38.20 -0.92
C GLY A 390 -10.44 36.87 -1.63
N PHE A 391 -9.29 36.71 -2.16
CA PHE A 391 -8.35 35.58 -2.01
C PHE A 391 -7.17 35.82 -2.95
N ALA A 392 -6.01 36.07 -2.41
CA ALA A 392 -4.80 36.54 -3.10
C ALA A 392 -4.25 35.59 -4.18
N LEU A 393 -4.71 34.33 -4.24
CA LEU A 393 -4.25 33.34 -5.22
C LEU A 393 -4.89 33.53 -6.61
N ALA A 394 -6.15 33.97 -6.69
CA ALA A 394 -6.82 34.26 -7.95
C ALA A 394 -6.21 35.51 -8.63
N GLY A 395 -5.80 36.50 -7.86
CA GLY A 395 -5.11 37.70 -8.38
C GLY A 395 -3.70 37.42 -8.88
N LEU A 396 -3.04 36.35 -8.41
CA LEU A 396 -1.71 35.97 -8.91
C LEU A 396 -1.82 35.23 -10.26
N LEU A 397 -2.86 34.42 -10.45
CA LEU A 397 -3.14 33.75 -11.72
C LEU A 397 -3.67 34.72 -12.79
N GLU A 398 -4.40 35.76 -12.39
CA GLU A 398 -4.88 36.80 -13.32
C GLU A 398 -3.73 37.74 -13.76
N LYS A 399 -2.72 37.96 -12.94
CA LYS A 399 -1.47 38.69 -13.33
C LYS A 399 -0.59 37.89 -14.27
N LEU A 400 -0.79 36.56 -14.38
CA LEU A 400 -0.09 35.70 -15.33
C LEU A 400 -0.80 35.58 -16.70
N GLN A 401 -1.97 36.22 -16.88
CA GLN A 401 -2.54 36.39 -18.23
C GLN A 401 -1.82 37.52 -18.96
N PRO A 402 -1.05 37.24 -20.01
CA PRO A 402 -0.42 38.29 -20.76
C PRO A 402 -1.49 39.13 -21.49
N ARG A 403 -1.58 40.40 -21.16
CA ARG A 403 -2.30 41.38 -21.99
C ARG A 403 -1.72 41.32 -23.40
N PRO A 404 -2.56 41.39 -24.46
CA PRO A 404 -2.06 41.38 -25.83
C PRO A 404 -1.33 42.70 -26.12
N GLN A 405 -0.08 42.77 -25.72
CA GLN A 405 0.83 43.79 -26.28
C GLN A 405 1.39 43.24 -27.58
N ARG A 406 1.18 43.98 -28.68
CA ARG A 406 1.87 43.79 -29.94
C ARG A 406 3.39 43.96 -29.74
N VAL A 407 4.05 42.89 -29.33
CA VAL A 407 5.51 42.83 -29.29
C VAL A 407 5.96 42.09 -30.54
N LYS A 408 6.84 42.74 -31.31
CA LYS A 408 7.56 42.15 -32.44
C LYS A 408 8.27 40.88 -31.95
N ALA A 409 7.73 39.73 -32.35
CA ALA A 409 8.16 38.44 -31.85
C ALA A 409 9.47 37.99 -32.49
N ARG A 410 10.53 37.97 -31.70
CA ARG A 410 11.47 36.85 -31.81
C ARG A 410 10.79 35.65 -31.10
N SER A 411 10.46 34.65 -31.89
CA SER A 411 9.65 33.50 -31.45
C SER A 411 10.39 32.63 -30.45
N VAL A 412 10.17 32.89 -29.17
CA VAL A 412 10.50 31.98 -28.08
C VAL A 412 9.21 31.22 -27.73
N PHE A 413 9.35 29.90 -27.51
CA PHE A 413 8.34 29.01 -27.01
C PHE A 413 7.50 29.63 -25.83
N PRO A 414 6.12 29.49 -25.75
CA PRO A 414 5.26 28.61 -26.58
C PRO A 414 4.61 29.36 -27.78
N ARG A 415 4.47 28.63 -28.90
CA ARG A 415 3.65 29.08 -30.02
C ARG A 415 2.20 28.66 -29.81
N ILE A 416 1.25 29.26 -30.54
CA ILE A 416 -0.21 28.96 -30.45
C ILE A 416 -0.52 27.46 -30.44
N LEU A 417 0.17 26.68 -31.26
CA LEU A 417 0.02 25.24 -31.34
C LEU A 417 0.51 24.53 -30.08
N ASP A 418 1.62 24.98 -29.54
CA ASP A 418 2.19 24.40 -28.31
C ASP A 418 1.24 24.65 -27.12
N GLU A 419 0.68 25.87 -27.03
CA GLU A 419 -0.32 26.24 -26.01
C GLU A 419 -1.59 25.41 -26.14
N TYR A 420 -2.06 25.16 -27.38
CA TYR A 420 -3.24 24.30 -27.62
C TYR A 420 -3.01 22.87 -27.10
N VAL A 421 -1.91 22.22 -27.50
CA VAL A 421 -1.58 20.85 -27.10
C VAL A 421 -1.36 20.79 -25.59
N LEU A 422 -0.65 21.74 -24.99
CA LEU A 422 -0.40 21.81 -23.56
C LEU A 422 -1.70 21.97 -22.77
N ARG A 423 -2.58 22.86 -23.20
CA ARG A 423 -3.88 23.07 -22.52
C ARG A 423 -4.73 21.83 -22.52
N GLU A 424 -4.81 21.11 -23.65
CA GLU A 424 -5.56 19.86 -23.74
C GLU A 424 -4.93 18.76 -22.87
N PHE A 425 -3.60 18.65 -22.86
CA PHE A 425 -2.87 17.73 -21.99
C PHE A 425 -3.11 18.05 -20.51
N VAL A 426 -2.94 19.28 -20.08
CA VAL A 426 -3.10 19.68 -18.66
C VAL A 426 -4.53 19.45 -18.20
N ASN A 427 -5.53 19.81 -19.01
CA ASN A 427 -6.93 19.58 -18.69
C ASN A 427 -7.21 18.07 -18.51
N THR A 428 -6.71 17.24 -19.43
CA THR A 428 -6.87 15.79 -19.36
C THR A 428 -6.12 15.20 -18.16
N PHE A 429 -4.89 15.66 -17.91
CA PHE A 429 -4.08 15.25 -16.77
C PHE A 429 -4.78 15.53 -15.44
N LEU A 430 -5.26 16.77 -15.23
CA LEU A 430 -5.96 17.15 -14.00
C LEU A 430 -7.25 16.38 -13.82
N LEU A 431 -8.00 16.13 -14.90
CA LEU A 431 -9.22 15.33 -14.86
C LEU A 431 -8.91 13.88 -14.44
N VAL A 432 -7.93 13.25 -15.07
CA VAL A 432 -7.53 11.87 -14.77
C VAL A 432 -6.98 11.78 -13.35
N LEU A 433 -6.07 12.68 -12.97
CA LEU A 433 -5.47 12.73 -11.63
C LEU A 433 -6.55 12.87 -10.56
N SER A 434 -7.46 13.84 -10.69
CA SER A 434 -8.52 14.06 -9.71
C SER A 434 -9.48 12.87 -9.61
N ALA A 435 -9.79 12.24 -10.74
CA ALA A 435 -10.66 11.08 -10.78
C ALA A 435 -10.07 9.88 -10.03
N PHE A 436 -8.76 9.60 -10.25
CA PHE A 436 -8.08 8.48 -9.58
C PHE A 436 -7.84 8.76 -8.10
N VAL A 437 -7.43 9.99 -7.75
CA VAL A 437 -7.25 10.38 -6.34
C VAL A 437 -8.58 10.24 -5.59
N LEU A 438 -9.67 10.76 -6.15
CA LEU A 438 -10.99 10.64 -5.53
C LEU A 438 -11.39 9.17 -5.35
N LEU A 439 -11.16 8.34 -6.36
CA LEU A 439 -11.46 6.90 -6.28
C LEU A 439 -10.69 6.23 -5.15
N LEU A 440 -9.38 6.46 -5.04
CA LEU A 440 -8.56 5.85 -3.97
C LEU A 440 -8.89 6.40 -2.59
N LEU A 441 -9.21 7.69 -2.46
CA LEU A 441 -9.69 8.26 -1.19
C LEU A 441 -10.97 7.59 -0.73
N VAL A 442 -11.89 7.37 -1.67
CA VAL A 442 -13.15 6.66 -1.43
C VAL A 442 -12.87 5.24 -0.94
N PHE A 443 -11.97 4.51 -1.60
CA PHE A 443 -11.58 3.16 -1.17
C PHE A 443 -10.95 3.14 0.22
N THR A 444 -10.01 4.05 0.48
CA THR A 444 -9.35 4.13 1.79
C THR A 444 -10.35 4.47 2.89
N PHE A 445 -11.32 5.35 2.61
CA PHE A 445 -12.38 5.64 3.56
C PHE A 445 -13.20 4.38 3.90
N PHE A 446 -13.55 3.56 2.90
CA PHE A 446 -14.29 2.31 3.14
C PHE A 446 -13.50 1.29 3.94
N ASP A 447 -12.20 1.17 3.69
CA ASP A 447 -11.33 0.31 4.47
C ASP A 447 -11.36 0.67 5.96
N LEU A 448 -11.48 1.95 6.27
CA LEU A 448 -11.48 2.47 7.64
C LEU A 448 -12.86 2.56 8.31
N VAL A 449 -13.98 2.46 7.57
CA VAL A 449 -15.34 2.61 8.14
C VAL A 449 -15.56 1.68 9.34
N GLY A 450 -15.07 0.45 9.26
CA GLY A 450 -15.18 -0.52 10.35
C GLY A 450 -14.52 -0.04 11.65
N ASP A 451 -13.31 0.52 11.53
CA ASP A 451 -12.53 1.03 12.66
C ASP A 451 -13.12 2.35 13.19
N ILE A 452 -13.57 3.24 12.29
CA ILE A 452 -14.23 4.51 12.64
C ILE A 452 -15.45 4.26 13.51
N LEU A 453 -16.30 3.33 13.12
CA LEU A 453 -17.53 3.00 13.84
C LEU A 453 -17.25 2.23 15.14
N ARG A 454 -16.22 1.35 15.13
CA ARG A 454 -15.82 0.58 16.31
C ARG A 454 -15.25 1.47 17.40
N ASN A 455 -14.40 2.41 17.02
CA ASN A 455 -13.65 3.27 17.94
C ASN A 455 -14.35 4.63 18.19
N HIS A 456 -15.57 4.82 17.66
CA HIS A 456 -16.37 6.05 17.80
C HIS A 456 -15.62 7.33 17.39
N ILE A 457 -14.87 7.26 16.28
CA ILE A 457 -14.03 8.36 15.80
C ILE A 457 -14.89 9.48 15.20
N ALA A 458 -14.61 10.73 15.59
CA ALA A 458 -15.29 11.89 15.03
C ALA A 458 -14.98 12.07 13.54
N LEU A 459 -15.99 12.40 12.73
CA LEU A 459 -15.82 12.60 11.28
C LEU A 459 -14.80 13.71 10.93
N ALA A 460 -14.57 14.67 11.82
CA ALA A 460 -13.54 15.70 11.63
C ALA A 460 -12.14 15.09 11.57
N ILE A 461 -11.82 14.11 12.43
CA ILE A 461 -10.54 13.38 12.45
C ILE A 461 -10.37 12.59 11.14
N VAL A 462 -11.45 11.96 10.67
CA VAL A 462 -11.44 11.22 9.40
C VAL A 462 -11.23 12.18 8.23
N GLY A 463 -11.87 13.34 8.24
CA GLY A 463 -11.66 14.38 7.22
C GLY A 463 -10.21 14.88 7.21
N GLU A 464 -9.64 15.14 8.39
CA GLU A 464 -8.23 15.54 8.52
C GLU A 464 -7.27 14.46 8.01
N TYR A 465 -7.57 13.18 8.32
CA TYR A 465 -6.82 12.05 7.79
C TYR A 465 -6.84 12.00 6.25
N LEU A 466 -8.01 12.11 5.63
CA LEU A 466 -8.15 12.08 4.17
C LEU A 466 -7.45 13.26 3.49
N ILE A 467 -7.49 14.46 4.11
CA ILE A 467 -6.79 15.64 3.60
C ILE A 467 -5.28 15.39 3.62
N ASN A 468 -4.73 14.84 4.72
CA ASN A 468 -3.30 14.56 4.82
C ASN A 468 -2.85 13.34 4.00
N LEU A 469 -3.76 12.43 3.63
CA LEU A 469 -3.51 11.32 2.74
C LEU A 469 -3.46 11.76 1.26
N THR A 470 -4.25 12.77 0.89
CA THR A 470 -4.37 13.26 -0.50
C THR A 470 -3.02 13.57 -1.16
N PRO A 471 -2.06 14.25 -0.51
CA PRO A 471 -0.73 14.51 -1.07
C PRO A 471 0.02 13.24 -1.49
N SER A 472 -0.02 12.21 -0.65
CA SER A 472 0.61 10.93 -0.95
C SER A 472 -0.04 10.23 -2.15
N MET A 473 -1.38 10.29 -2.25
CA MET A 473 -2.12 9.75 -3.39
C MET A 473 -1.79 10.51 -4.70
N ILE A 474 -1.72 11.83 -4.66
CA ILE A 474 -1.32 12.64 -5.81
C ILE A 474 0.08 12.23 -6.29
N TYR A 475 1.04 12.11 -5.36
CA TYR A 475 2.40 11.72 -5.67
C TYR A 475 2.46 10.35 -6.37
N GLN A 476 1.76 9.36 -5.83
CA GLN A 476 1.75 7.99 -6.36
C GLN A 476 1.06 7.87 -7.71
N ILE A 477 -0.01 8.63 -7.96
CA ILE A 477 -0.83 8.50 -9.17
C ILE A 477 -0.32 9.39 -10.30
N ALA A 478 0.39 10.47 -10.01
CA ALA A 478 0.80 11.44 -11.01
C ALA A 478 1.49 10.83 -12.25
N PRO A 479 2.45 9.88 -12.15
CA PRO A 479 3.06 9.27 -13.32
C PRO A 479 2.07 8.50 -14.20
N LEU A 480 1.13 7.77 -13.59
CA LEU A 480 0.07 7.05 -14.30
C LEU A 480 -0.89 8.02 -14.99
N ALA A 481 -1.24 9.11 -14.31
CA ALA A 481 -2.09 10.15 -14.89
C ALA A 481 -1.43 10.82 -16.09
N VAL A 482 -0.10 11.01 -16.10
CA VAL A 482 0.67 11.47 -17.25
C VAL A 482 0.56 10.51 -18.42
N LEU A 483 0.78 9.20 -18.20
CA LEU A 483 0.65 8.17 -19.23
C LEU A 483 -0.71 8.23 -19.93
N ILE A 484 -1.78 8.22 -19.13
CA ILE A 484 -3.16 8.24 -19.64
C ILE A 484 -3.45 9.58 -20.34
N ALA A 485 -3.01 10.69 -19.75
CA ALA A 485 -3.24 12.01 -20.33
C ALA A 485 -2.57 12.16 -21.72
N VAL A 486 -1.34 11.69 -21.89
CA VAL A 486 -0.65 11.68 -23.17
C VAL A 486 -1.41 10.82 -24.20
N LEU A 487 -1.79 9.60 -23.82
CA LEU A 487 -2.52 8.68 -24.72
C LEU A 487 -3.88 9.24 -25.13
N VAL A 488 -4.62 9.83 -24.19
CA VAL A 488 -5.93 10.43 -24.48
C VAL A 488 -5.79 11.69 -25.33
N THR A 489 -4.86 12.60 -24.99
CA THR A 489 -4.64 13.85 -25.74
C THR A 489 -4.27 13.56 -27.20
N PHE A 490 -3.23 12.77 -27.42
CA PHE A 490 -2.86 12.42 -28.80
C PHE A 490 -3.89 11.54 -29.50
N GLY A 491 -4.59 10.67 -28.75
CA GLY A 491 -5.68 9.86 -29.28
C GLY A 491 -6.84 10.72 -29.79
N VAL A 492 -7.21 11.78 -29.09
CA VAL A 492 -8.25 12.74 -29.51
C VAL A 492 -7.80 13.55 -30.72
N LEU A 493 -6.58 14.10 -30.70
CA LEU A 493 -6.00 14.85 -31.82
C LEU A 493 -5.90 13.99 -33.09
N ASN A 494 -5.56 12.70 -32.94
CA ASN A 494 -5.47 11.80 -34.07
C ASN A 494 -6.85 11.40 -34.62
N ARG A 495 -7.83 11.16 -33.73
CA ARG A 495 -9.22 10.88 -34.10
C ARG A 495 -9.86 12.03 -34.88
N ASN A 496 -9.56 13.25 -34.49
CA ASN A 496 -10.03 14.46 -35.15
C ASN A 496 -9.24 14.77 -36.43
N SER A 497 -8.28 13.91 -36.82
CA SER A 497 -7.36 14.12 -37.96
C SER A 497 -6.47 15.37 -37.83
N GLU A 498 -6.36 15.97 -36.66
CA GLU A 498 -5.55 17.16 -36.41
C GLU A 498 -4.05 16.89 -36.56
N ILE A 499 -3.57 15.72 -36.08
CA ILE A 499 -2.17 15.31 -36.27
C ILE A 499 -1.84 15.14 -37.77
N VAL A 500 -2.78 14.61 -38.56
CA VAL A 500 -2.62 14.47 -40.02
C VAL A 500 -2.54 15.85 -40.69
N ALA A 501 -3.42 16.78 -40.30
CA ALA A 501 -3.40 18.15 -40.81
C ALA A 501 -2.08 18.87 -40.47
N MET A 502 -1.59 18.72 -39.22
CA MET A 502 -0.31 19.29 -38.78
C MET A 502 0.87 18.71 -39.58
N LYS A 503 0.88 17.39 -39.84
CA LYS A 503 1.91 16.77 -40.68
C LYS A 503 1.85 17.28 -42.11
N ALA A 504 0.66 17.44 -42.66
CA ALA A 504 0.47 17.94 -44.04
C ALA A 504 1.00 19.39 -44.23
N THR A 505 1.01 20.19 -43.15
CA THR A 505 1.61 21.52 -43.14
C THR A 505 3.14 21.53 -42.87
N GLY A 506 3.78 20.31 -42.84
CA GLY A 506 5.22 20.19 -42.64
C GLY A 506 5.68 20.23 -41.17
N ILE A 507 4.77 20.20 -40.21
CA ILE A 507 5.13 20.17 -38.79
C ILE A 507 5.62 18.76 -38.40
N SER A 508 6.85 18.69 -37.88
CA SER A 508 7.41 17.40 -37.43
C SER A 508 6.73 16.90 -36.15
N LEU A 509 6.64 15.57 -36.00
CA LEU A 509 6.10 14.95 -34.77
C LEU A 509 6.90 15.32 -33.51
N TYR A 510 8.23 15.45 -33.65
CA TYR A 510 9.09 15.88 -32.54
C TYR A 510 8.65 17.21 -31.95
N ARG A 511 8.20 18.14 -32.78
CA ARG A 511 7.72 19.42 -32.34
C ARG A 511 6.44 19.34 -31.49
N LEU A 512 5.57 18.36 -31.76
CA LEU A 512 4.35 18.13 -30.97
C LEU A 512 4.66 17.45 -29.64
N VAL A 513 5.74 16.67 -29.60
CA VAL A 513 6.16 15.89 -28.41
C VAL A 513 6.92 16.76 -27.39
N VAL A 514 7.78 17.67 -27.85
CA VAL A 514 8.63 18.50 -26.99
C VAL A 514 7.85 19.25 -25.90
N PRO A 515 6.70 19.92 -26.16
CA PRO A 515 5.93 20.60 -25.14
C PRO A 515 5.47 19.66 -24.01
N ILE A 516 5.02 18.45 -24.36
CA ILE A 516 4.54 17.47 -23.38
C ILE A 516 5.70 16.95 -22.53
N LEU A 517 6.85 16.62 -23.14
CA LEU A 517 8.03 16.21 -22.39
C LEU A 517 8.56 17.31 -21.47
N SER A 518 8.50 18.58 -21.92
CA SER A 518 8.89 19.72 -21.09
C SER A 518 8.01 19.85 -19.85
N ILE A 519 6.68 19.71 -19.99
CA ILE A 519 5.76 19.74 -18.85
C ILE A 519 5.94 18.51 -17.97
N ALA A 520 6.18 17.33 -18.54
CA ALA A 520 6.47 16.11 -17.77
C ALA A 520 7.76 16.26 -16.93
N ALA A 521 8.79 16.91 -17.48
CA ALA A 521 10.01 17.22 -16.76
C ALA A 521 9.79 18.25 -15.63
N ILE A 522 8.99 19.29 -15.89
CA ILE A 522 8.59 20.27 -14.85
C ILE A 522 7.78 19.57 -13.76
N LEU A 523 6.86 18.67 -14.12
CA LEU A 523 6.08 17.90 -13.17
C LEU A 523 7.00 16.98 -12.34
N ALA A 524 7.97 16.30 -12.95
CA ALA A 524 8.94 15.48 -12.24
C ALA A 524 9.74 16.31 -11.21
N LEU A 525 10.20 17.50 -11.60
CA LEU A 525 10.86 18.42 -10.67
C LEU A 525 9.93 18.86 -9.54
N SER A 526 8.67 19.17 -9.87
CA SER A 526 7.65 19.53 -8.87
C SER A 526 7.37 18.40 -7.89
N LEU A 527 7.26 17.16 -8.38
CA LEU A 527 7.09 15.97 -7.53
C LEU A 527 8.30 15.72 -6.63
N PHE A 528 9.52 15.94 -7.14
CA PHE A 528 10.74 15.86 -6.33
C PHE A 528 10.73 16.88 -5.18
N LEU A 529 10.45 18.15 -5.49
CA LEU A 529 10.35 19.20 -4.47
C LEU A 529 9.22 18.91 -3.47
N PHE A 530 8.11 18.38 -3.96
CA PHE A 530 6.97 17.99 -3.13
C PHE A 530 7.33 16.88 -2.14
N ASP A 531 8.08 15.84 -2.59
CA ASP A 531 8.60 14.78 -1.71
C ASP A 531 9.62 15.31 -0.70
N GLN A 532 10.41 16.32 -1.04
CA GLN A 532 11.42 16.85 -0.13
C GLN A 532 10.85 17.74 0.98
N PHE A 533 9.85 18.58 0.67
CA PHE A 533 9.42 19.64 1.57
C PHE A 533 8.06 19.43 2.20
N TYR A 534 7.12 18.83 1.50
CA TYR A 534 5.72 18.75 1.94
C TYR A 534 5.28 17.35 2.37
N LEU A 535 5.61 16.35 1.56
CA LEU A 535 5.13 14.98 1.73
C LEU A 535 5.49 14.35 3.09
N PRO A 536 6.71 14.55 3.64
CA PRO A 536 7.09 13.97 4.92
C PRO A 536 6.20 14.44 6.08
N GLN A 537 5.84 15.72 6.12
CA GLN A 537 4.97 16.26 7.17
C GLN A 537 3.54 15.74 7.05
N ALA A 538 3.00 15.69 5.82
CA ALA A 538 1.67 15.16 5.54
C ALA A 538 1.57 13.67 5.94
N ASN A 539 2.59 12.87 5.59
CA ASN A 539 2.62 11.45 5.91
C ASN A 539 2.73 11.19 7.43
N ARG A 540 3.55 11.96 8.17
CA ARG A 540 3.60 11.88 9.64
C ARG A 540 2.24 12.16 10.27
N ARG A 541 1.57 13.23 9.84
CA ARG A 541 0.25 13.58 10.35
C ARG A 541 -0.79 12.52 10.00
N GLN A 542 -0.73 12.01 8.76
CA GLN A 542 -1.60 10.94 8.29
C GLN A 542 -1.43 9.66 9.12
N GLU A 543 -0.19 9.22 9.43
CA GLU A 543 0.05 8.00 10.20
C GLU A 543 -0.36 8.15 11.66
N ALA A 544 -0.12 9.31 12.27
CA ALA A 544 -0.61 9.62 13.60
C ALA A 544 -2.15 9.53 13.69
N LEU A 545 -2.86 10.13 12.72
CA LEU A 545 -4.33 10.06 12.65
C LEU A 545 -4.84 8.63 12.36
N ARG A 546 -4.11 7.88 11.54
CA ARG A 546 -4.43 6.47 11.25
C ARG A 546 -4.35 5.60 12.50
N SER A 547 -3.34 5.81 13.33
CA SER A 547 -3.18 5.11 14.61
C SER A 547 -4.36 5.40 15.53
N VAL A 548 -4.78 6.67 15.65
CA VAL A 548 -5.98 7.07 16.41
C VAL A 548 -7.23 6.38 15.86
N ILE A 549 -7.45 6.37 14.52
CA ILE A 549 -8.62 5.74 13.89
C ILE A 549 -8.64 4.24 14.19
N LYS A 550 -7.50 3.57 14.14
CA LYS A 550 -7.38 2.13 14.42
C LYS A 550 -7.39 1.77 15.91
N GLY A 551 -7.41 2.76 16.81
CA GLY A 551 -7.38 2.56 18.27
C GLY A 551 -6.06 1.94 18.75
N ARG A 552 -4.97 2.15 18.00
CA ARG A 552 -3.62 1.71 18.38
C ARG A 552 -2.88 2.87 19.01
N PRO A 553 -2.06 2.64 20.06
CA PRO A 553 -1.16 3.68 20.53
C PRO A 553 -0.22 4.10 19.38
N PRO A 554 0.13 5.38 19.26
CA PRO A 554 1.12 5.81 18.28
C PRO A 554 2.40 5.00 18.51
N GLN A 555 2.90 4.33 17.47
CA GLN A 555 4.19 3.63 17.55
C GLN A 555 5.29 4.69 17.62
N THR A 556 5.71 4.98 18.84
CA THR A 556 6.75 5.99 19.11
C THR A 556 8.15 5.43 18.87
N PHE A 557 8.31 4.10 18.87
CA PHE A 557 9.62 3.44 18.77
C PHE A 557 9.63 2.36 17.69
N LEU A 558 10.80 2.19 17.09
CA LEU A 558 11.13 1.04 16.24
C LEU A 558 10.95 -0.23 17.07
N HIS A 559 10.00 -1.07 16.64
CA HIS A 559 9.70 -2.31 17.32
C HIS A 559 9.65 -2.13 18.84
N PRO A 560 8.52 -1.67 19.44
CA PRO A 560 8.39 -1.57 20.89
C PRO A 560 8.62 -2.91 21.59
N GLU A 561 8.63 -4.00 20.82
CA GLU A 561 8.95 -5.36 21.25
C GLU A 561 10.44 -5.67 21.14
N GLN A 562 11.22 -4.91 20.36
CA GLN A 562 12.64 -5.17 20.18
C GLN A 562 13.44 -4.66 21.36
N LYS A 563 13.96 -5.60 22.14
CA LYS A 563 14.64 -5.36 23.42
C LYS A 563 16.14 -5.50 23.33
N TRP A 564 16.66 -5.92 22.14
CA TRP A 564 18.08 -6.17 21.90
C TRP A 564 18.67 -5.10 20.97
N ILE A 565 19.70 -4.41 21.42
CA ILE A 565 20.37 -3.34 20.67
C ILE A 565 21.89 -3.52 20.74
N PHE A 566 22.55 -3.44 19.61
CA PHE A 566 24.02 -3.37 19.56
C PHE A 566 24.49 -1.98 19.99
N GLY A 567 25.53 -1.88 20.79
CA GLY A 567 26.11 -0.62 21.22
C GLY A 567 26.72 0.18 20.06
N GLN A 568 27.03 1.44 20.31
CA GLN A 568 27.80 2.25 19.34
C GLN A 568 29.12 1.56 19.05
N ARG A 569 29.63 1.76 17.81
CA ARG A 569 30.91 1.16 17.40
C ARG A 569 31.98 1.45 18.44
N PRO A 570 32.62 0.41 19.00
CA PRO A 570 33.64 0.61 20.00
C PRO A 570 34.83 1.35 19.38
N ARG A 571 35.54 2.11 20.21
CA ARG A 571 36.86 2.63 19.84
C ARG A 571 37.87 1.47 19.69
N PRO A 572 38.93 1.63 18.93
CA PRO A 572 39.93 0.56 18.82
C PRO A 572 40.40 0.09 20.21
N GLY A 573 40.16 -1.18 20.54
CA GLY A 573 40.53 -1.80 21.84
C GLY A 573 39.41 -1.81 22.89
N GLU A 574 38.24 -1.22 22.64
CA GLU A 574 37.06 -1.34 23.53
C GLU A 574 36.25 -2.60 23.20
N PRO A 575 35.62 -3.27 24.21
CA PRO A 575 34.76 -4.42 24.00
C PRO A 575 33.50 -4.03 23.25
N GLU A 576 33.01 -4.95 22.41
CA GLU A 576 31.69 -4.82 21.79
C GLU A 576 30.60 -5.03 22.84
N LYS A 577 29.52 -4.25 22.78
CA LYS A 577 28.46 -4.28 23.78
C LYS A 577 27.11 -4.59 23.14
N ILE A 578 26.35 -5.51 23.75
CA ILE A 578 24.97 -5.78 23.44
C ILE A 578 24.12 -5.40 24.65
N PHE A 579 23.08 -4.59 24.41
CA PHE A 579 22.13 -4.16 25.43
C PHE A 579 20.83 -4.96 25.27
N TYR A 580 20.34 -5.45 26.39
CA TYR A 580 19.02 -6.04 26.53
C TYR A 580 18.26 -5.34 27.66
N TYR A 581 17.01 -4.95 27.43
CA TYR A 581 16.17 -4.33 28.43
C TYR A 581 14.72 -4.75 28.27
N GLN A 582 13.98 -4.81 29.37
CA GLN A 582 12.54 -5.12 29.32
C GLN A 582 11.71 -3.90 28.98
N PHE A 583 12.11 -2.73 29.48
CA PHE A 583 11.40 -1.48 29.26
C PHE A 583 12.39 -0.30 29.28
N PHE A 584 12.16 0.68 28.42
CA PHE A 584 12.86 1.96 28.40
C PHE A 584 11.85 3.09 28.40
N ASP A 585 11.96 4.00 29.39
CA ASP A 585 11.19 5.24 29.43
C ASP A 585 11.99 6.37 28.77
N PRO A 586 11.55 6.87 27.62
CA PRO A 586 12.26 7.90 26.88
C PRO A 586 12.15 9.29 27.52
N ASP A 587 11.09 9.55 28.29
CA ASP A 587 10.85 10.84 28.91
C ASP A 587 11.71 10.96 30.18
N ALA A 588 11.76 9.91 30.99
CA ALA A 588 12.59 9.83 32.17
C ALA A 588 14.05 9.46 31.89
N ASN A 589 14.40 9.01 30.66
CA ASN A 589 15.71 8.42 30.33
C ASN A 589 16.09 7.28 31.28
N GLU A 590 15.21 6.33 31.44
CA GLU A 590 15.31 5.28 32.44
C GLU A 590 15.07 3.89 31.83
N PHE A 591 15.90 2.92 32.22
CA PHE A 591 15.70 1.50 31.90
C PHE A 591 15.14 0.75 33.11
N ALA A 592 14.25 -0.18 32.83
CA ALA A 592 13.86 -1.23 33.76
C ALA A 592 14.41 -2.59 33.27
N ASN A 593 15.07 -3.32 34.18
CA ASN A 593 15.69 -4.62 33.95
C ASN A 593 16.62 -4.63 32.75
N ILE A 594 17.72 -3.90 32.85
CA ILE A 594 18.75 -3.84 31.81
C ILE A 594 19.85 -4.87 32.05
N SER A 595 20.29 -5.55 30.98
CA SER A 595 21.49 -6.38 30.91
C SER A 595 22.44 -5.83 29.84
N VAL A 596 23.71 -5.70 30.19
CA VAL A 596 24.77 -5.31 29.26
C VAL A 596 25.73 -6.48 29.14
N PHE A 597 25.96 -6.94 27.91
CA PHE A 597 26.88 -8.00 27.56
C PHE A 597 28.06 -7.39 26.85
N GLU A 598 29.29 -7.62 27.34
CA GLU A 598 30.52 -7.15 26.73
C GLU A 598 31.27 -8.34 26.13
N PHE A 599 31.71 -8.18 24.89
CA PHE A 599 32.37 -9.21 24.10
C PHE A 599 33.80 -8.78 23.71
N ASP A 600 34.69 -9.73 23.69
CA ASP A 600 36.03 -9.53 23.09
C ASP A 600 35.90 -9.33 21.58
N PRO A 601 36.44 -8.24 21.01
CA PRO A 601 36.29 -7.94 19.58
C PRO A 601 36.90 -9.00 18.64
N ALA A 602 37.91 -9.73 19.10
CA ALA A 602 38.62 -10.72 18.29
C ALA A 602 37.92 -12.09 18.29
N SER A 603 37.57 -12.60 19.47
CA SER A 603 37.02 -13.93 19.66
C SER A 603 35.51 -13.97 19.75
N PHE A 604 34.86 -12.81 20.00
CA PHE A 604 33.43 -12.69 20.27
C PHE A 604 32.96 -13.52 21.48
N ASN A 605 33.87 -13.79 22.41
CA ASN A 605 33.56 -14.44 23.67
C ASN A 605 33.03 -13.42 24.68
N LEU A 606 32.06 -13.82 25.49
CA LEU A 606 31.51 -13.00 26.56
C LEU A 606 32.56 -12.78 27.65
N THR A 607 32.95 -11.52 27.87
CA THR A 607 33.99 -11.14 28.88
C THR A 607 33.37 -10.55 30.12
N ARG A 608 32.23 -9.86 30.01
CA ARG A 608 31.55 -9.26 31.15
C ARG A 608 30.04 -9.25 30.94
N ARG A 609 29.30 -9.49 32.01
CA ARG A 609 27.82 -9.29 32.06
C ARG A 609 27.44 -8.41 33.24
N ILE A 610 26.70 -7.35 32.97
CA ILE A 610 26.17 -6.42 33.95
C ILE A 610 24.64 -6.52 33.91
N PHE A 611 24.01 -6.63 35.06
CA PHE A 611 22.56 -6.58 35.21
C PHE A 611 22.18 -5.51 36.24
N ALA A 612 21.12 -4.75 35.98
CA ALA A 612 20.52 -3.85 36.95
C ALA A 612 19.02 -3.82 36.80
N ARG A 613 18.31 -3.73 37.93
CA ARG A 613 16.85 -3.55 37.93
C ARG A 613 16.44 -2.21 37.36
N ARG A 614 17.32 -1.21 37.52
CA ARG A 614 17.07 0.16 37.06
C ARG A 614 18.37 0.79 36.60
N ALA A 615 18.32 1.55 35.49
CA ALA A 615 19.43 2.41 35.09
C ALA A 615 18.89 3.77 34.68
N VAL A 616 19.41 4.82 35.24
CA VAL A 616 18.96 6.22 35.06
C VAL A 616 20.12 7.03 34.48
N TRP A 617 19.82 7.83 33.45
CA TRP A 617 20.80 8.76 32.89
C TRP A 617 21.04 9.93 33.84
N ASP A 618 22.28 10.18 34.15
CA ASP A 618 22.68 11.36 34.93
C ASP A 618 23.28 12.41 33.95
N PRO A 619 22.58 13.54 33.72
CA PRO A 619 23.08 14.58 32.81
C PRO A 619 24.35 15.27 33.34
N LEU A 620 24.58 15.30 34.65
CA LEU A 620 25.73 15.95 35.26
C LEU A 620 27.03 15.19 35.01
N THR A 621 26.95 13.88 35.11
CA THR A 621 28.12 12.99 34.89
C THR A 621 28.21 12.45 33.45
N SER A 622 27.17 12.74 32.64
CA SER A 622 27.01 12.18 31.28
C SER A 622 27.23 10.66 31.26
N SER A 623 26.68 9.96 32.21
CA SER A 623 26.84 8.50 32.36
C SER A 623 25.55 7.86 32.91
N TRP A 624 25.44 6.55 32.69
CA TRP A 624 24.34 5.75 33.23
C TRP A 624 24.64 5.37 34.72
N ARG A 625 23.71 5.64 35.61
CA ARG A 625 23.72 5.18 37.00
C ARG A 625 22.86 3.94 37.11
N PHE A 626 23.49 2.80 37.35
CA PHE A 626 22.86 1.51 37.55
C PHE A 626 22.49 1.30 39.01
N GLU A 627 21.29 0.82 39.28
CA GLU A 627 20.76 0.61 40.60
C GLU A 627 20.29 -0.82 40.82
N ASN A 628 20.60 -1.41 41.99
CA ASN A 628 20.20 -2.75 42.41
C ASN A 628 20.57 -3.83 41.40
N GLY A 629 21.86 -4.04 41.19
CA GLY A 629 22.36 -4.94 40.18
C GLY A 629 23.56 -5.77 40.65
N TRP A 630 24.10 -6.50 39.65
CA TRP A 630 25.32 -7.26 39.78
C TRP A 630 26.15 -7.18 38.51
N MET A 631 27.46 -7.44 38.66
CA MET A 631 28.42 -7.52 37.58
C MET A 631 29.20 -8.82 37.70
N ARG A 632 29.49 -9.46 36.58
CA ARG A 632 30.35 -10.64 36.47
C ARG A 632 31.42 -10.41 35.41
N ASP A 633 32.63 -10.71 35.75
CA ASP A 633 33.73 -10.83 34.79
C ASP A 633 33.97 -12.31 34.51
N ILE A 634 34.12 -12.64 33.23
CA ILE A 634 34.19 -14.02 32.70
C ILE A 634 35.47 -14.18 31.92
N GLN A 635 36.19 -15.25 32.16
CA GLN A 635 37.37 -15.61 31.38
C GLN A 635 37.28 -17.09 31.00
N GLY A 636 37.03 -17.35 29.72
CA GLY A 636 36.76 -18.70 29.24
C GLY A 636 35.56 -19.35 29.91
N ALA A 637 35.75 -20.50 30.56
CA ALA A 637 34.68 -21.22 31.26
C ALA A 637 34.52 -20.81 32.74
N ASN A 638 35.26 -19.81 33.23
CA ASN A 638 35.29 -19.47 34.64
C ASN A 638 34.78 -18.05 34.88
N VAL A 639 34.02 -17.87 35.97
CA VAL A 639 33.67 -16.54 36.49
C VAL A 639 34.84 -16.07 37.38
N THR A 640 35.51 -15.01 36.95
CA THR A 640 36.69 -14.48 37.66
C THR A 640 36.32 -13.50 38.77
N ALA A 641 35.23 -12.78 38.62
CA ALA A 641 34.72 -11.86 39.65
C ALA A 641 33.18 -11.80 39.62
N TYR A 642 32.59 -11.69 40.80
CA TYR A 642 31.18 -11.41 41.01
C TYR A 642 31.04 -10.31 42.06
N LYS A 643 30.36 -9.22 41.67
CA LYS A 643 30.12 -8.07 42.59
C LYS A 643 28.67 -7.66 42.48
N THR A 644 28.03 -7.53 43.62
CA THR A 644 26.69 -6.92 43.72
C THR A 644 26.85 -5.45 44.11
N PHE A 645 25.95 -4.62 43.64
CA PHE A 645 25.95 -3.18 43.93
C PHE A 645 24.53 -2.66 44.15
N ALA A 646 24.37 -1.77 45.12
CA ALA A 646 23.15 -0.99 45.29
C ALA A 646 23.10 0.17 44.28
N ARG A 647 24.25 0.80 44.01
CA ARG A 647 24.44 1.83 42.99
C ARG A 647 25.85 1.70 42.41
N ALA A 648 25.94 1.76 41.08
CA ALA A 648 27.23 1.76 40.38
C ALA A 648 27.15 2.62 39.13
N GLY A 649 28.28 3.21 38.73
CA GLY A 649 28.49 3.84 37.44
C GLY A 649 29.53 3.07 36.66
N PHE A 650 29.32 2.89 35.37
CA PHE A 650 30.27 2.23 34.45
C PHE A 650 30.73 3.24 33.40
N PRO A 651 31.90 3.88 33.61
CA PRO A 651 32.40 4.90 32.68
C PRO A 651 32.62 4.40 31.25
N GLU A 652 32.73 3.08 31.07
CA GLU A 652 32.88 2.45 29.76
C GLU A 652 31.57 2.42 28.95
N ILE A 653 30.42 2.73 29.57
CA ILE A 653 29.11 2.75 28.92
C ILE A 653 28.73 4.21 28.63
N HIS A 654 29.23 4.74 27.50
CA HIS A 654 29.03 6.16 27.12
C HIS A 654 27.83 6.38 26.18
N VAL A 655 27.00 5.35 25.96
CA VAL A 655 25.89 5.44 25.01
C VAL A 655 24.85 6.43 25.49
N LEU A 656 24.59 7.47 24.71
CA LEU A 656 23.64 8.51 25.04
C LEU A 656 22.19 7.99 25.03
N PRO A 657 21.27 8.54 25.86
CA PRO A 657 19.85 8.16 25.85
C PRO A 657 19.18 8.25 24.47
N ASP A 658 19.54 9.25 23.66
CA ASP A 658 19.01 9.43 22.31
C ASP A 658 19.34 8.27 21.36
N TYR A 659 20.37 7.47 21.68
CA TYR A 659 20.69 6.27 20.93
C TYR A 659 19.60 5.20 21.08
N PHE A 660 18.96 5.13 22.21
CA PHE A 660 17.87 4.19 22.52
C PHE A 660 16.50 4.73 22.13
N LYS A 661 16.36 6.05 21.94
CA LYS A 661 15.14 6.74 21.48
C LYS A 661 14.98 6.64 19.96
N LYS A 662 14.98 5.44 19.41
CA LYS A 662 14.79 5.23 17.97
C LYS A 662 13.31 5.25 17.63
N GLU A 663 12.85 6.34 17.01
CA GLU A 663 11.49 6.41 16.47
C GLU A 663 11.32 5.48 15.28
N ALA A 664 10.21 4.75 15.23
CA ALA A 664 9.83 3.93 14.08
C ALA A 664 9.28 4.78 12.94
N LEU A 665 10.15 5.54 12.28
CA LEU A 665 9.76 6.37 11.15
C LEU A 665 9.74 5.56 9.86
N GLN A 666 8.64 5.64 9.13
CA GLN A 666 8.56 5.08 7.78
C GLN A 666 9.39 5.93 6.81
N SER A 667 9.96 5.30 5.78
CA SER A 667 10.77 6.01 4.76
C SER A 667 10.01 7.17 4.08
N GLN A 668 8.69 7.08 4.03
CA GLN A 668 7.81 8.10 3.45
C GLN A 668 7.61 9.34 4.35
N GLU A 669 7.95 9.23 5.64
CA GLU A 669 7.84 10.31 6.64
C GLU A 669 9.10 11.16 6.75
N MET A 670 10.13 10.82 5.99
CA MET A 670 11.43 11.47 6.01
C MET A 670 11.77 12.05 4.64
N ASN A 671 12.47 13.18 4.60
CA ASN A 671 13.09 13.65 3.37
C ASN A 671 14.41 12.87 3.08
N PHE A 672 15.00 13.09 1.91
CA PHE A 672 16.23 12.39 1.50
C PHE A 672 17.36 12.52 2.55
N GLY A 673 17.59 13.74 3.06
CA GLY A 673 18.65 13.99 4.04
C GLY A 673 18.39 13.35 5.42
N GLN A 674 17.13 13.34 5.87
CA GLN A 674 16.71 12.68 7.10
C GLN A 674 16.82 11.18 6.97
N LEU A 675 16.31 10.60 5.87
CA LEU A 675 16.38 9.16 5.61
C LEU A 675 17.82 8.66 5.51
N ARG A 676 18.72 9.42 4.87
CA ARG A 676 20.15 9.07 4.79
C ARG A 676 20.82 9.02 6.16
N ARG A 677 20.50 9.97 7.06
CA ARG A 677 21.00 9.96 8.45
C ARG A 677 20.42 8.78 9.22
N TYR A 678 19.14 8.58 9.13
CA TYR A 678 18.42 7.49 9.77
C TYR A 678 18.94 6.10 9.39
N ILE A 679 19.23 5.86 8.09
CA ILE A 679 19.86 4.62 7.61
C ILE A 679 21.24 4.40 8.26
N ARG A 680 22.03 5.46 8.40
CA ARG A 680 23.34 5.37 9.02
C ARG A 680 23.23 4.99 10.50
N ASP A 681 22.35 5.65 11.21
CA ASP A 681 22.15 5.44 12.65
C ASP A 681 21.57 4.05 12.95
N LEU A 682 20.61 3.59 12.15
CA LEU A 682 20.05 2.25 12.25
C LEU A 682 21.07 1.16 11.93
N GLY A 683 21.83 1.33 10.86
CA GLY A 683 22.88 0.37 10.50
C GLY A 683 23.97 0.24 11.55
N GLN A 684 24.24 1.31 12.33
CA GLN A 684 25.15 1.25 13.48
C GLN A 684 24.55 0.47 14.66
N SER A 685 23.23 0.51 14.81
CA SER A 685 22.51 -0.15 15.92
C SER A 685 22.18 -1.62 15.65
N GLY A 686 22.55 -2.18 14.50
CA GLY A 686 22.30 -3.59 14.16
C GLY A 686 20.93 -3.85 13.53
N PHE A 687 20.31 -2.84 12.93
CA PHE A 687 19.04 -3.01 12.22
C PHE A 687 19.28 -3.23 10.72
N ASP A 688 18.37 -4.00 10.10
CA ASP A 688 18.36 -4.13 8.65
C ASP A 688 17.99 -2.79 7.98
N THR A 689 18.83 -2.33 7.07
CA THR A 689 18.66 -1.06 6.35
C THR A 689 18.47 -1.23 4.84
N MET A 690 18.42 -2.46 4.31
CA MET A 690 18.41 -2.69 2.86
C MET A 690 17.16 -2.07 2.20
N ARG A 691 15.98 -2.30 2.76
CA ARG A 691 14.73 -1.68 2.28
C ARG A 691 14.79 -0.15 2.30
N LEU A 692 15.36 0.42 3.35
CA LEU A 692 15.49 1.86 3.50
C LEU A 692 16.49 2.46 2.50
N ARG A 693 17.56 1.71 2.15
CA ARG A 693 18.52 2.12 1.12
C ARG A 693 17.88 2.16 -0.27
N VAL A 694 17.07 1.17 -0.63
CA VAL A 694 16.29 1.20 -1.87
C VAL A 694 15.31 2.36 -1.86
N ALA A 695 14.55 2.55 -0.77
CA ALA A 695 13.64 3.68 -0.60
C ALA A 695 14.34 5.04 -0.70
N LEU A 696 15.58 5.18 -0.23
CA LEU A 696 16.38 6.39 -0.36
C LEU A 696 16.64 6.75 -1.83
N TRP A 697 17.04 5.77 -2.65
CA TRP A 697 17.26 6.00 -4.08
C TRP A 697 15.95 6.22 -4.82
N ASN A 698 14.87 5.55 -4.42
CA ASN A 698 13.55 5.76 -4.99
C ASN A 698 13.03 7.19 -4.82
N LYS A 699 13.44 7.92 -3.79
CA LYS A 699 13.12 9.36 -3.65
C LYS A 699 13.68 10.22 -4.79
N LEU A 700 14.76 9.79 -5.44
CA LEU A 700 15.34 10.48 -6.59
C LEU A 700 14.75 9.96 -7.92
N THR A 701 14.54 8.66 -8.02
CA THR A 701 14.13 8.00 -9.27
C THR A 701 12.63 8.10 -9.52
N TYR A 702 11.80 7.99 -8.48
CA TYR A 702 10.34 7.98 -8.62
C TYR A 702 9.74 9.22 -9.32
N PRO A 703 10.16 10.46 -9.02
CA PRO A 703 9.69 11.64 -9.77
C PRO A 703 9.94 11.55 -11.26
N LEU A 704 11.07 10.94 -11.69
CA LEU A 704 11.45 10.79 -13.09
C LEU A 704 10.53 9.81 -13.85
N VAL A 705 9.83 8.93 -13.13
CA VAL A 705 8.85 8.01 -13.73
C VAL A 705 7.80 8.76 -14.55
N ALA A 706 7.43 9.99 -14.16
CA ALA A 706 6.49 10.80 -14.93
C ALA A 706 7.00 11.11 -16.35
N VAL A 707 8.31 11.35 -16.51
CA VAL A 707 8.93 11.57 -17.82
C VAL A 707 8.98 10.26 -18.61
N VAL A 708 9.37 9.17 -17.97
CA VAL A 708 9.40 7.83 -18.59
C VAL A 708 8.01 7.43 -19.09
N MET A 709 6.98 7.64 -18.28
CA MET A 709 5.58 7.38 -18.66
C MET A 709 5.12 8.23 -19.86
N ALA A 710 5.52 9.50 -19.91
CA ALA A 710 5.26 10.35 -21.07
C ALA A 710 5.96 9.81 -22.31
N MET A 711 7.24 9.42 -22.21
CA MET A 711 8.01 8.86 -23.31
C MET A 711 7.44 7.55 -23.82
N LEU A 712 7.05 6.65 -22.92
CA LEU A 712 6.41 5.36 -23.29
C LEU A 712 5.04 5.58 -23.95
N ALA A 713 4.25 6.56 -23.48
CA ALA A 713 2.91 6.81 -24.01
C ALA A 713 2.92 7.29 -25.48
N ILE A 714 3.91 8.11 -25.86
CA ILE A 714 3.94 8.81 -27.17
C ILE A 714 3.90 7.86 -28.35
N PRO A 715 4.76 6.84 -28.48
CA PRO A 715 4.74 5.91 -29.62
C PRO A 715 3.38 5.20 -29.78
N PHE A 716 2.81 4.76 -28.66
CA PHE A 716 1.51 4.09 -28.68
C PHE A 716 0.38 5.05 -29.07
N ALA A 717 0.38 6.27 -28.54
CA ALA A 717 -0.61 7.28 -28.87
C ALA A 717 -0.61 7.66 -30.36
N LEU A 718 0.57 7.74 -30.96
CA LEU A 718 0.73 8.08 -32.38
C LEU A 718 0.43 6.89 -33.31
N SER A 719 0.65 5.65 -32.88
CA SER A 719 0.42 4.44 -33.69
C SER A 719 -1.04 3.99 -33.72
N MET A 720 -1.88 4.41 -32.77
CA MET A 720 -3.27 3.91 -32.64
C MET A 720 -4.23 4.33 -33.75
N GLY A 721 -3.89 5.29 -34.56
CA GLY A 721 -4.71 5.70 -35.71
C GLY A 721 -6.13 6.15 -35.31
N ARG A 722 -7.12 5.82 -36.14
CA ARG A 722 -8.55 6.12 -35.91
C ARG A 722 -9.26 5.16 -34.93
N ARG A 723 -8.55 4.19 -34.35
CA ARG A 723 -9.11 3.27 -33.35
C ARG A 723 -9.40 4.08 -32.07
N GLY A 724 -10.64 4.01 -31.58
CA GLY A 724 -11.18 4.93 -30.57
C GLY A 724 -10.40 5.01 -29.24
N SER A 725 -10.72 6.02 -28.43
CA SER A 725 -10.11 6.30 -27.10
C SER A 725 -10.08 5.09 -26.15
N LEU A 726 -10.94 4.10 -26.33
CA LEU A 726 -11.02 2.88 -25.56
C LEU A 726 -9.78 1.98 -25.71
N THR A 727 -9.27 1.85 -26.95
CA THR A 727 -8.01 1.11 -27.22
C THR A 727 -6.82 1.80 -26.54
N GLY A 728 -6.83 3.14 -26.47
CA GLY A 728 -5.82 3.93 -25.76
C GLY A 728 -5.74 3.60 -24.28
N ILE A 729 -6.88 3.52 -23.60
CA ILE A 729 -6.94 3.18 -22.18
C ILE A 729 -6.45 1.75 -21.92
N ALA A 730 -6.86 0.78 -22.76
CA ALA A 730 -6.40 -0.60 -22.63
C ALA A 730 -4.87 -0.72 -22.79
N VAL A 731 -4.28 -0.02 -23.75
CA VAL A 731 -2.82 0.03 -23.93
C VAL A 731 -2.14 0.75 -22.77
N ALA A 732 -2.74 1.85 -22.26
CA ALA A 732 -2.22 2.54 -21.08
C ALA A 732 -2.11 1.59 -19.87
N ILE A 733 -3.14 0.80 -19.62
CA ILE A 733 -3.16 -0.18 -18.54
C ILE A 733 -2.05 -1.23 -18.76
N GLY A 734 -1.91 -1.76 -19.99
CA GLY A 734 -0.89 -2.74 -20.31
C GLY A 734 0.54 -2.21 -20.12
N VAL A 735 0.83 -1.02 -20.62
CA VAL A 735 2.14 -0.37 -20.47
C VAL A 735 2.43 -0.05 -18.99
N ALA A 736 1.45 0.51 -18.27
CA ALA A 736 1.59 0.81 -16.86
C ALA A 736 1.85 -0.46 -16.04
N LEU A 737 1.08 -1.52 -16.26
CA LEU A 737 1.26 -2.79 -15.57
C LEU A 737 2.66 -3.38 -15.81
N THR A 738 3.11 -3.41 -17.06
CA THR A 738 4.45 -3.91 -17.41
C THR A 738 5.52 -3.10 -16.69
N TYR A 739 5.44 -1.77 -16.72
CA TYR A 739 6.38 -0.91 -16.02
C TYR A 739 6.40 -1.17 -14.50
N TRP A 740 5.21 -1.23 -13.88
CA TRP A 740 5.13 -1.45 -12.43
C TRP A 740 5.62 -2.82 -12.00
N VAL A 741 5.40 -3.86 -12.82
CA VAL A 741 5.96 -5.21 -12.57
C VAL A 741 7.48 -5.16 -12.63
N VAL A 742 8.04 -4.53 -13.67
CA VAL A 742 9.50 -4.40 -13.84
C VAL A 742 10.11 -3.58 -12.70
N ASN A 743 9.54 -2.42 -12.39
CA ASN A 743 10.00 -1.57 -11.28
C ASN A 743 9.95 -2.31 -9.94
N GLY A 744 8.82 -2.94 -9.64
CA GLY A 744 8.66 -3.67 -8.38
C GLY A 744 9.59 -4.88 -8.26
N LEU A 745 9.91 -5.56 -9.39
CA LEU A 745 10.89 -6.65 -9.39
C LEU A 745 12.29 -6.14 -9.03
N PHE A 746 12.74 -5.04 -9.65
CA PHE A 746 14.04 -4.46 -9.32
C PHE A 746 14.09 -3.94 -7.88
N ASP A 747 13.03 -3.28 -7.40
CA ASP A 747 12.91 -2.83 -6.01
C ASP A 747 12.99 -4.01 -5.02
N ALA A 748 12.30 -5.11 -5.33
CA ALA A 748 12.34 -6.32 -4.52
C ALA A 748 13.74 -6.96 -4.52
N MET A 749 14.41 -7.08 -5.69
CA MET A 749 15.77 -7.58 -5.79
C MET A 749 16.77 -6.70 -5.01
N GLY A 750 16.58 -5.39 -4.99
CA GLY A 750 17.36 -4.46 -4.19
C GLY A 750 17.12 -4.61 -2.70
N SER A 751 15.88 -4.84 -2.27
CA SER A 751 15.51 -4.99 -0.86
C SER A 751 16.09 -6.25 -0.22
N VAL A 752 16.32 -7.30 -1.03
CA VAL A 752 16.91 -8.60 -0.62
C VAL A 752 18.42 -8.66 -0.91
N ASN A 753 19.02 -7.54 -1.33
CA ASN A 753 20.46 -7.44 -1.63
C ASN A 753 20.96 -8.31 -2.82
N TYR A 754 20.09 -8.75 -3.71
CA TYR A 754 20.51 -9.38 -4.97
C TYR A 754 21.11 -8.37 -5.93
N LEU A 755 20.67 -7.09 -5.85
CA LEU A 755 21.20 -5.96 -6.60
C LEU A 755 21.60 -4.83 -5.65
N PRO A 756 22.68 -4.09 -5.94
CA PRO A 756 22.97 -2.85 -5.22
C PRO A 756 21.76 -1.90 -5.24
N ALA A 757 21.42 -1.32 -4.10
CA ALA A 757 20.20 -0.48 -3.95
C ALA A 757 20.10 0.65 -4.98
N ALA A 758 21.24 1.23 -5.39
CA ALA A 758 21.26 2.26 -6.44
C ALA A 758 20.88 1.66 -7.80
N LEU A 759 21.47 0.53 -8.19
CA LEU A 759 21.15 -0.12 -9.48
C LEU A 759 19.68 -0.56 -9.50
N ALA A 760 19.19 -1.15 -8.42
CA ALA A 760 17.80 -1.56 -8.32
C ALA A 760 16.82 -0.39 -8.60
N ALA A 761 17.03 0.76 -7.97
CA ALA A 761 16.17 1.93 -8.14
C ALA A 761 16.28 2.58 -9.53
N TRP A 762 17.46 2.55 -10.18
CA TRP A 762 17.65 3.18 -11.50
C TRP A 762 17.31 2.25 -12.68
N SER A 763 17.33 0.93 -12.49
CA SER A 763 17.11 -0.04 -13.59
C SER A 763 15.76 0.08 -14.27
N SER A 764 14.73 0.55 -13.57
CA SER A 764 13.39 0.75 -14.15
C SER A 764 13.25 2.03 -14.98
N ILE A 765 14.23 2.95 -14.90
CA ILE A 765 14.22 4.22 -15.61
C ILE A 765 15.05 4.16 -16.89
N VAL A 766 16.14 3.41 -16.85
CA VAL A 766 17.06 3.18 -17.97
C VAL A 766 16.54 2.07 -18.85
#